data_fa5a013ed18211bc88f9cdea9ddfc88e
#
_entry.id   fa5a013ed18211bc88f9cdea9ddfc88e
#
_cell.length_a   1.000
_cell.length_b   1.000
_cell.length_c   1.000
_cell.angle_alpha   90.00
_cell.angle_beta   90.00
_cell.angle_gamma   90.00
#
_symmetry.space_group_name_H-M   'P 1'
#
loop_
_entity.id
_entity.type
_entity.pdbx_description
1 polymer ?
#
loop_
_entity_poly.entity_id
_entity_poly.type
_entity_poly.pdbx_seq_one_letter_code
_entity_poly.pdbx_strand_id
1 'polypeptide(L)'
;MSKKKLFGGKTSAVASLLNIVGMAMAFAALYIIMVQVNYDLSYNKKIKDSDRIFLMTKPDWYTPGKWSASLSRPLCEAAINNVPGVESGGLCDLSYRMELSFSPNEDGNGSFTIMGARASLGALKALGFEAVEGNLDKLDPWKDIIISDTKAQEFGLHAGDVLYSRSSGSTQTFTIAGIYRHFPRNSDLYDTNFIINIGDESISTFSEWSYNYFVRLQSKDDKERFEEQAFEHILKTFLNMAGENGEEISDEDMEEARSRLLVKLFPLDRTYFDKTLGSPGRSGSKTSTYTLLAIAILVIVIAFINFINFFFALVPVRLRSVNTRKILGASRSSLAGAVIAESTLMILIALLIAACVIKLFCISTLASLIPCSALISENVGVAVFTAIGGLVLAVLSSLYPALYITSFSPAFALKGSFGTAAKGKAFRTGLIGFQFVVSIGLIICACFVTMQRQYMLNYDMGFDRSQLLQVYTSSKVAGMKESTASSLKSNTSIKDVTWADGDLVSSWRMGWGRQFKGEQINFICYPVSWNFLKFMGIEITEGRDFTESDEVCENGIFIFNETARKKFGLSLEDRIEGHQDETEIAGFCKDFNYRSLAMGVDPFAFYIFGKNPWRAISTLYIRTQPGSDIPALIKWIRSQLSALDPSIPEDQWNISFFDSHLDSEYGQERKTSRIILLFTILAIIISLMGVFGLVMFEAEYRRKEIGVRRVNGANVVDILSMFNAKFVKTVLVCFVIAAPLSWYLSSLYISNFAYPMPIHWWVFVLALAAVLLVTVSVVTLRSLSAALSDPVESLKTE
;
A
#
# COMPACT_ATOMS: atom_id res chain seq x y z
N MET A 1 -31.39 19.12 39.04
CA MET A 1 -30.28 20.02 38.68
C MET A 1 -30.46 20.52 37.25
N SER A 2 -30.63 21.84 37.06
CA SER A 2 -30.98 22.46 35.76
C SER A 2 -29.87 22.26 34.74
N LYS A 3 -30.24 21.85 33.52
CA LYS A 3 -29.35 21.67 32.33
C LYS A 3 -28.45 22.88 32.03
N LYS A 4 -28.69 24.04 32.56
CA LYS A 4 -27.88 25.27 32.42
C LYS A 4 -26.56 25.27 33.24
N LYS A 5 -26.29 24.29 34.11
CA LYS A 5 -25.11 24.27 35.00
C LYS A 5 -23.98 23.36 34.57
N LEU A 6 -24.20 22.50 33.56
CA LEU A 6 -23.13 21.64 33.08
C LEU A 6 -22.13 22.36 32.14
N PHE A 7 -22.57 23.38 31.41
CA PHE A 7 -21.73 24.14 30.49
C PHE A 7 -21.82 25.62 30.89
N GLY A 8 -20.89 26.11 31.70
CA GLY A 8 -20.83 27.52 32.07
C GLY A 8 -20.63 28.40 30.84
N GLY A 9 -21.57 29.30 30.53
CA GLY A 9 -21.55 30.30 29.50
C GLY A 9 -21.44 29.78 28.03
N LYS A 10 -21.95 30.52 27.05
CA LYS A 10 -21.87 30.12 25.62
C LYS A 10 -20.44 29.80 25.15
N THR A 11 -19.44 30.53 25.66
CA THR A 11 -18.02 30.36 25.30
C THR A 11 -17.42 29.03 25.76
N SER A 12 -17.76 28.61 26.98
CA SER A 12 -17.29 27.34 27.55
C SER A 12 -17.93 26.15 26.84
N ALA A 13 -19.19 26.25 26.46
CA ALA A 13 -19.88 25.17 25.72
C ALA A 13 -19.28 24.94 24.32
N VAL A 14 -18.98 26.02 23.59
CA VAL A 14 -18.33 25.92 22.26
C VAL A 14 -16.94 25.30 22.36
N ALA A 15 -16.16 25.71 23.33
CA ALA A 15 -14.82 25.17 23.53
C ALA A 15 -14.85 23.68 23.94
N SER A 16 -15.80 23.28 24.82
CA SER A 16 -15.98 21.83 25.14
C SER A 16 -16.41 21.02 23.94
N LEU A 17 -17.31 21.55 23.09
CA LEU A 17 -17.74 20.89 21.88
C LEU A 17 -16.57 20.67 20.89
N LEU A 18 -15.77 21.72 20.64
CA LEU A 18 -14.58 21.63 19.79
C LEU A 18 -13.58 20.59 20.31
N ASN A 19 -13.39 20.55 21.62
CA ASN A 19 -12.49 19.56 22.22
C ASN A 19 -13.01 18.13 22.06
N ILE A 20 -14.31 17.89 22.30
CA ILE A 20 -14.94 16.57 22.10
C ILE A 20 -14.84 16.15 20.63
N VAL A 21 -15.12 17.05 19.68
CA VAL A 21 -15.02 16.75 18.24
C VAL A 21 -13.58 16.46 17.84
N GLY A 22 -12.61 17.27 18.29
CA GLY A 22 -11.19 17.05 18.02
C GLY A 22 -10.70 15.70 18.56
N MET A 23 -11.10 15.33 19.77
CA MET A 23 -10.79 14.02 20.35
C MET A 23 -11.47 12.87 19.59
N ALA A 24 -12.73 13.05 19.19
CA ALA A 24 -13.45 12.05 18.42
C ALA A 24 -12.77 11.77 17.07
N MET A 25 -12.34 12.82 16.37
CA MET A 25 -11.59 12.68 15.12
C MET A 25 -10.23 12.00 15.34
N ALA A 26 -9.53 12.34 16.45
CA ALA A 26 -8.26 11.72 16.78
C ALA A 26 -8.41 10.23 17.12
N PHE A 27 -9.44 9.84 17.86
CA PHE A 27 -9.72 8.42 18.16
C PHE A 27 -10.14 7.64 16.92
N ALA A 28 -10.95 8.23 16.05
CA ALA A 28 -11.30 7.60 14.78
C ALA A 28 -10.06 7.40 13.89
N ALA A 29 -9.19 8.39 13.79
CA ALA A 29 -7.93 8.30 13.07
C ALA A 29 -6.99 7.23 13.67
N LEU A 30 -6.81 7.26 15.00
CA LEU A 30 -6.01 6.27 15.71
C LEU A 30 -6.53 4.86 15.41
N TYR A 31 -7.84 4.65 15.52
CA TYR A 31 -8.44 3.35 15.24
C TYR A 31 -8.19 2.89 13.80
N ILE A 32 -8.45 3.73 12.80
CA ILE A 32 -8.29 3.38 11.38
C ILE A 32 -6.82 3.04 11.08
N ILE A 33 -5.87 3.84 11.58
CA ILE A 33 -4.45 3.56 11.41
C ILE A 33 -4.05 2.27 12.14
N MET A 34 -4.52 2.06 13.37
CA MET A 34 -4.20 0.85 14.13
C MET A 34 -4.78 -0.42 13.49
N VAL A 35 -5.94 -0.34 12.82
CA VAL A 35 -6.47 -1.45 12.02
C VAL A 35 -5.52 -1.77 10.87
N GLN A 36 -5.02 -0.76 10.14
CA GLN A 36 -4.03 -0.95 9.07
C GLN A 36 -2.71 -1.50 9.60
N VAL A 37 -2.18 -0.95 10.68
CA VAL A 37 -0.93 -1.43 11.31
C VAL A 37 -1.09 -2.87 11.79
N ASN A 38 -2.22 -3.20 12.40
CA ASN A 38 -2.52 -4.57 12.84
C ASN A 38 -2.65 -5.53 11.66
N TYR A 39 -3.27 -5.10 10.55
CA TYR A 39 -3.34 -5.86 9.31
C TYR A 39 -1.93 -6.21 8.80
N ASP A 40 -1.05 -5.22 8.69
CA ASP A 40 0.31 -5.40 8.21
C ASP A 40 1.15 -6.29 9.14
N LEU A 41 1.13 -6.02 10.46
CA LEU A 41 1.95 -6.73 11.45
C LEU A 41 1.48 -8.16 11.74
N SER A 42 0.21 -8.46 11.45
CA SER A 42 -0.37 -9.80 11.61
C SER A 42 -0.57 -10.55 10.30
N TYR A 43 0.03 -10.09 9.20
CA TYR A 43 -0.09 -10.70 7.87
C TYR A 43 0.41 -12.15 7.89
N ASN A 44 -0.36 -13.07 7.31
CA ASN A 44 -0.19 -14.53 7.33
C ASN A 44 -0.22 -15.21 8.72
N LYS A 45 -0.14 -14.45 9.84
CA LYS A 45 -0.04 -15.04 11.19
C LYS A 45 -1.32 -15.69 11.70
N LYS A 46 -2.46 -15.42 11.06
CA LYS A 46 -3.74 -16.05 11.41
C LYS A 46 -3.96 -17.40 10.74
N ILE A 47 -3.09 -17.79 9.81
CA ILE A 47 -3.06 -19.16 9.27
C ILE A 47 -2.56 -20.09 10.36
N LYS A 48 -3.24 -21.22 10.55
CA LYS A 48 -2.89 -22.19 11.58
C LYS A 48 -1.48 -22.74 11.38
N ASP A 49 -0.66 -22.66 12.41
CA ASP A 49 0.74 -23.11 12.40
C ASP A 49 1.62 -22.40 11.35
N SER A 50 1.32 -21.13 11.04
CA SER A 50 2.03 -20.34 10.01
C SER A 50 3.54 -20.21 10.26
N ASP A 51 3.99 -20.39 11.49
CA ASP A 51 5.41 -20.39 11.86
C ASP A 51 6.16 -21.68 11.50
N ARG A 52 5.41 -22.77 11.17
CA ARG A 52 5.93 -24.05 10.66
C ARG A 52 5.72 -24.23 9.16
N ILE A 53 5.04 -23.28 8.50
CA ILE A 53 4.84 -23.27 7.06
C ILE A 53 5.91 -22.38 6.43
N PHE A 54 6.59 -22.88 5.45
CA PHE A 54 7.68 -22.19 4.78
C PHE A 54 7.45 -22.14 3.28
N LEU A 55 7.80 -21.00 2.69
CA LEU A 55 7.94 -20.84 1.24
C LEU A 55 9.36 -21.27 0.85
N MET A 56 9.48 -22.23 -0.06
CA MET A 56 10.76 -22.65 -0.64
C MET A 56 11.24 -21.60 -1.65
N THR A 57 12.54 -21.34 -1.65
CA THR A 57 13.18 -20.40 -2.56
C THR A 57 14.57 -20.86 -2.98
N LYS A 58 15.05 -20.27 -4.07
CA LYS A 58 16.43 -20.37 -4.56
C LYS A 58 17.04 -18.98 -4.71
N PRO A 59 18.36 -18.83 -4.89
CA PRO A 59 18.94 -17.56 -5.28
C PRO A 59 18.27 -16.97 -6.52
N ASP A 60 18.02 -15.67 -6.51
CA ASP A 60 17.50 -15.00 -7.70
C ASP A 60 18.63 -14.83 -8.72
N TRP A 61 18.47 -15.47 -9.87
CA TRP A 61 19.49 -15.47 -10.92
C TRP A 61 19.66 -14.11 -11.64
N TYR A 62 18.66 -13.23 -11.49
CA TYR A 62 18.61 -11.91 -12.15
C TYR A 62 19.08 -10.80 -11.23
N THR A 63 18.78 -10.92 -9.93
CA THR A 63 19.10 -9.89 -8.93
C THR A 63 19.96 -10.47 -7.81
N PRO A 64 21.29 -10.26 -7.84
CA PRO A 64 22.20 -10.76 -6.80
C PRO A 64 21.77 -10.37 -5.39
N GLY A 65 21.86 -11.32 -4.46
CA GLY A 65 21.50 -11.12 -3.06
C GLY A 65 20.00 -11.21 -2.75
N LYS A 66 19.17 -11.50 -3.75
CA LYS A 66 17.74 -11.80 -3.57
C LYS A 66 17.44 -13.29 -3.70
N TRP A 67 16.23 -13.67 -3.30
CA TRP A 67 15.69 -15.02 -3.34
C TRP A 67 14.43 -15.06 -4.18
N SER A 68 14.33 -16.03 -5.07
CA SER A 68 13.18 -16.26 -5.94
C SER A 68 12.37 -17.45 -5.46
N ALA A 69 11.05 -17.29 -5.44
CA ALA A 69 10.10 -18.38 -5.17
C ALA A 69 9.68 -19.15 -6.43
N SER A 70 10.28 -18.82 -7.58
CA SER A 70 10.03 -19.53 -8.85
C SER A 70 10.93 -20.74 -8.94
N LEU A 71 10.34 -21.93 -8.83
CA LEU A 71 11.03 -23.21 -8.69
C LEU A 71 10.61 -24.20 -9.76
N SER A 72 11.48 -25.18 -10.04
CA SER A 72 11.20 -26.30 -10.92
C SER A 72 10.49 -27.42 -10.17
N ARG A 73 9.40 -27.93 -10.76
CA ARG A 73 8.56 -28.92 -10.11
C ARG A 73 9.28 -30.22 -9.78
N PRO A 74 9.98 -30.90 -10.71
CA PRO A 74 10.63 -32.18 -10.39
C PRO A 74 11.66 -32.07 -9.29
N LEU A 75 12.41 -30.97 -9.22
CA LEU A 75 13.44 -30.74 -8.18
C LEU A 75 12.80 -30.56 -6.79
N CYS A 76 11.71 -29.81 -6.69
CA CYS A 76 11.03 -29.58 -5.42
C CYS A 76 10.31 -30.82 -4.90
N GLU A 77 9.65 -31.58 -5.80
CA GLU A 77 9.00 -32.84 -5.43
C GLU A 77 10.05 -33.86 -4.91
N ALA A 78 11.22 -33.94 -5.56
CA ALA A 78 12.32 -34.76 -5.08
C ALA A 78 12.78 -34.35 -3.67
N ALA A 79 12.88 -33.07 -3.36
CA ALA A 79 13.24 -32.61 -2.01
C ALA A 79 12.15 -32.92 -0.98
N ILE A 80 10.89 -32.60 -1.27
CA ILE A 80 9.77 -32.76 -0.33
C ILE A 80 9.53 -34.23 0.03
N ASN A 81 9.64 -35.14 -0.96
CA ASN A 81 9.36 -36.56 -0.77
C ASN A 81 10.50 -37.32 -0.08
N ASN A 82 11.72 -36.79 -0.06
CA ASN A 82 12.88 -37.53 0.44
C ASN A 82 13.49 -36.95 1.73
N VAL A 83 13.16 -35.69 2.10
CA VAL A 83 13.74 -35.07 3.30
C VAL A 83 12.89 -35.42 4.54
N PRO A 84 13.48 -36.03 5.59
CA PRO A 84 12.78 -36.29 6.85
C PRO A 84 12.36 -35.01 7.57
N GLY A 85 11.25 -35.08 8.31
CA GLY A 85 10.73 -33.93 9.07
C GLY A 85 9.73 -33.05 8.30
N VAL A 86 9.45 -33.38 7.05
CA VAL A 86 8.36 -32.79 6.28
C VAL A 86 7.04 -33.43 6.75
N GLU A 87 6.10 -32.61 7.23
CA GLU A 87 4.72 -33.05 7.56
C GLU A 87 3.88 -33.12 6.29
N SER A 88 3.96 -32.10 5.45
CA SER A 88 3.33 -32.02 4.14
C SER A 88 3.98 -30.91 3.31
N GLY A 89 3.90 -31.00 2.00
CA GLY A 89 4.43 -29.97 1.11
C GLY A 89 3.90 -30.15 -0.30
N GLY A 90 4.04 -29.12 -1.10
CA GLY A 90 3.64 -29.16 -2.49
C GLY A 90 3.51 -27.79 -3.14
N LEU A 91 3.04 -27.84 -4.37
CA LEU A 91 2.86 -26.70 -5.25
C LEU A 91 1.54 -25.97 -4.94
N CYS A 92 1.61 -24.64 -4.77
CA CYS A 92 0.44 -23.76 -4.85
C CYS A 92 0.83 -22.51 -5.64
N ASP A 93 0.29 -22.38 -6.84
CA ASP A 93 0.71 -21.40 -7.82
C ASP A 93 0.07 -20.02 -7.54
N LEU A 94 0.63 -19.28 -6.60
CA LEU A 94 0.17 -17.95 -6.23
C LEU A 94 0.68 -16.84 -7.15
N SER A 95 1.75 -17.10 -7.90
CA SER A 95 2.31 -16.17 -8.89
C SER A 95 1.43 -16.09 -10.14
N TYR A 96 0.80 -17.20 -10.52
CA TYR A 96 -0.02 -17.34 -11.72
C TYR A 96 -1.47 -17.67 -11.37
N ARG A 97 -2.06 -16.83 -10.50
CA ARG A 97 -3.50 -16.93 -10.24
C ARG A 97 -4.28 -16.74 -11.52
N MET A 98 -5.31 -17.55 -11.69
CA MET A 98 -6.19 -17.50 -12.84
C MET A 98 -7.53 -16.91 -12.46
N GLU A 99 -8.08 -16.12 -13.36
CA GLU A 99 -9.44 -15.62 -13.27
C GLU A 99 -10.30 -16.45 -14.22
N LEU A 100 -11.28 -17.19 -13.70
CA LEU A 100 -12.18 -18.02 -14.48
C LEU A 100 -13.62 -17.57 -14.29
N SER A 101 -14.35 -17.58 -15.41
CA SER A 101 -15.79 -17.37 -15.42
C SER A 101 -16.47 -18.72 -15.36
N PHE A 102 -17.31 -18.91 -14.35
CA PHE A 102 -18.10 -20.11 -14.14
C PHE A 102 -19.58 -19.79 -14.31
N SER A 103 -20.35 -20.78 -14.76
CA SER A 103 -21.81 -20.72 -14.77
C SER A 103 -22.39 -22.00 -14.19
N PRO A 104 -23.43 -21.95 -13.35
CA PRO A 104 -24.17 -23.15 -12.93
C PRO A 104 -24.98 -23.77 -14.05
N ASN A 105 -25.19 -23.05 -15.16
CA ASN A 105 -25.97 -23.49 -16.31
C ASN A 105 -25.11 -23.65 -17.56
N GLU A 106 -25.37 -24.69 -18.32
CA GLU A 106 -24.62 -24.95 -19.57
C GLU A 106 -24.81 -23.85 -20.62
N ASP A 107 -25.92 -23.14 -20.61
CA ASP A 107 -26.19 -22.01 -21.50
C ASP A 107 -25.43 -20.73 -21.15
N GLY A 108 -24.74 -20.70 -20.00
CA GLY A 108 -23.96 -19.55 -19.49
C GLY A 108 -24.79 -18.57 -18.67
N ASN A 109 -26.08 -18.82 -18.43
CA ASN A 109 -26.89 -17.96 -17.59
C ASN A 109 -26.42 -18.02 -16.13
N GLY A 110 -26.38 -16.85 -15.44
CA GLY A 110 -25.91 -16.76 -14.08
C GLY A 110 -24.40 -16.89 -13.93
N SER A 111 -23.63 -16.52 -14.98
CA SER A 111 -22.15 -16.57 -14.91
C SER A 111 -21.59 -15.57 -13.91
N PHE A 112 -20.55 -16.00 -13.22
CA PHE A 112 -19.77 -15.20 -12.28
C PHE A 112 -18.29 -15.48 -12.49
N THR A 113 -17.45 -14.48 -12.22
CA THR A 113 -16.01 -14.58 -12.39
C THR A 113 -15.32 -14.51 -11.05
N ILE A 114 -14.44 -15.45 -10.76
CA ILE A 114 -13.67 -15.54 -9.51
C ILE A 114 -12.20 -15.87 -9.80
N MET A 115 -11.34 -15.40 -8.91
CA MET A 115 -9.90 -15.66 -8.97
C MET A 115 -9.55 -16.89 -8.12
N GLY A 116 -8.66 -17.74 -8.65
CA GLY A 116 -8.20 -18.94 -7.97
C GLY A 116 -6.76 -19.29 -8.35
N ALA A 117 -6.34 -20.49 -7.95
CA ALA A 117 -4.99 -20.97 -8.21
C ALA A 117 -4.99 -22.47 -8.53
N ARG A 118 -3.89 -22.95 -9.11
CA ARG A 118 -3.58 -24.37 -9.22
C ARG A 118 -2.81 -24.80 -7.99
N ALA A 119 -3.11 -25.97 -7.45
CA ALA A 119 -2.35 -26.51 -6.33
C ALA A 119 -2.29 -28.04 -6.38
N SER A 120 -1.28 -28.62 -5.75
CA SER A 120 -1.21 -30.04 -5.45
C SER A 120 -1.90 -30.36 -4.11
N LEU A 121 -2.36 -31.60 -3.92
CA LEU A 121 -3.01 -32.02 -2.67
C LEU A 121 -2.09 -31.84 -1.44
N GLY A 122 -0.78 -32.04 -1.62
CA GLY A 122 0.22 -31.82 -0.56
C GLY A 122 0.27 -30.36 -0.10
N ALA A 123 0.13 -29.41 -1.03
CA ALA A 123 0.10 -27.99 -0.70
C ALA A 123 -1.16 -27.58 0.08
N LEU A 124 -2.33 -28.16 -0.24
CA LEU A 124 -3.56 -27.89 0.51
C LEU A 124 -3.40 -28.26 1.99
N LYS A 125 -2.78 -29.41 2.26
CA LYS A 125 -2.46 -29.86 3.63
C LYS A 125 -1.42 -28.95 4.29
N ALA A 126 -0.35 -28.61 3.57
CA ALA A 126 0.72 -27.74 4.07
C ALA A 126 0.20 -26.34 4.45
N LEU A 127 -0.65 -25.75 3.62
CA LEU A 127 -1.23 -24.43 3.82
C LEU A 127 -2.43 -24.41 4.79
N GLY A 128 -2.94 -25.58 5.21
CA GLY A 128 -4.00 -25.71 6.20
C GLY A 128 -5.40 -25.39 5.66
N PHE A 129 -5.72 -25.83 4.45
CA PHE A 129 -7.09 -25.77 3.93
C PHE A 129 -8.00 -26.67 4.78
N GLU A 130 -9.08 -26.09 5.32
CA GLU A 130 -10.05 -26.79 6.18
C GLU A 130 -11.36 -26.99 5.40
N ALA A 131 -11.82 -28.25 5.30
CA ALA A 131 -13.11 -28.55 4.68
C ALA A 131 -14.27 -28.04 5.53
N VAL A 132 -15.22 -27.36 4.90
CA VAL A 132 -16.52 -26.99 5.47
C VAL A 132 -17.60 -27.97 4.98
N GLU A 133 -17.51 -28.35 3.70
CA GLU A 133 -18.42 -29.30 3.05
C GLU A 133 -17.64 -30.13 2.01
N GLY A 134 -18.01 -31.37 1.79
CA GLY A 134 -17.35 -32.22 0.80
C GLY A 134 -16.00 -32.76 1.24
N ASN A 135 -15.11 -33.06 0.26
CA ASN A 135 -13.80 -33.66 0.49
C ASN A 135 -12.71 -32.89 -0.25
N LEU A 136 -11.62 -32.54 0.47
CA LEU A 136 -10.45 -31.85 -0.10
C LEU A 136 -9.25 -32.77 -0.36
N ASP A 137 -9.31 -34.02 0.11
CA ASP A 137 -8.19 -34.99 0.01
C ASP A 137 -8.11 -35.69 -1.33
N LYS A 138 -9.20 -35.69 -2.12
CA LYS A 138 -9.27 -36.33 -3.42
C LYS A 138 -9.90 -35.40 -4.43
N LEU A 139 -9.10 -34.89 -5.35
CA LEU A 139 -9.50 -33.98 -6.43
C LEU A 139 -8.97 -34.53 -7.74
N ASP A 140 -9.85 -34.87 -8.68
CA ASP A 140 -9.44 -35.26 -10.01
C ASP A 140 -8.87 -34.04 -10.77
N PRO A 141 -7.66 -34.16 -11.36
CA PRO A 141 -7.03 -33.03 -12.06
C PRO A 141 -7.92 -32.47 -13.17
N TRP A 142 -8.09 -31.16 -13.22
CA TRP A 142 -8.86 -30.42 -14.22
C TRP A 142 -10.34 -30.82 -14.38
N LYS A 143 -10.85 -31.63 -13.45
CA LYS A 143 -12.28 -32.03 -13.39
C LYS A 143 -12.94 -31.54 -12.12
N ASP A 144 -12.20 -31.59 -11.03
CA ASP A 144 -12.68 -31.18 -9.73
C ASP A 144 -12.17 -29.81 -9.35
N ILE A 145 -13.03 -29.07 -8.65
CA ILE A 145 -12.70 -27.73 -8.10
C ILE A 145 -13.14 -27.71 -6.64
N ILE A 146 -12.37 -27.01 -5.81
CA ILE A 146 -12.82 -26.62 -4.47
C ILE A 146 -13.01 -25.11 -4.42
N ILE A 147 -14.05 -24.65 -3.72
CA ILE A 147 -14.46 -23.24 -3.67
C ILE A 147 -14.48 -22.77 -2.21
N SER A 148 -14.17 -21.47 -1.97
CA SER A 148 -14.28 -20.87 -0.64
C SER A 148 -15.74 -20.78 -0.18
N ASP A 149 -15.96 -20.97 1.13
CA ASP A 149 -17.28 -20.89 1.76
C ASP A 149 -17.97 -19.52 1.53
N THR A 150 -17.20 -18.44 1.48
CA THR A 150 -17.73 -17.11 1.19
C THR A 150 -18.31 -17.01 -0.21
N LYS A 151 -17.63 -17.58 -1.23
CA LYS A 151 -18.14 -17.61 -2.61
C LYS A 151 -19.24 -18.63 -2.81
N ALA A 152 -19.14 -19.77 -2.14
CA ALA A 152 -20.23 -20.75 -2.14
C ALA A 152 -21.53 -20.16 -1.59
N GLN A 153 -21.48 -19.41 -0.48
CA GLN A 153 -22.65 -18.71 0.07
C GLN A 153 -23.16 -17.59 -0.84
N GLU A 154 -22.24 -16.82 -1.45
CA GLU A 154 -22.60 -15.70 -2.35
C GLU A 154 -23.39 -16.18 -3.57
N PHE A 155 -23.02 -17.33 -4.12
CA PHE A 155 -23.63 -17.88 -5.35
C PHE A 155 -24.58 -19.07 -5.11
N GLY A 156 -24.79 -19.48 -3.85
CA GLY A 156 -25.67 -20.57 -3.48
C GLY A 156 -25.20 -21.95 -3.95
N LEU A 157 -23.89 -22.21 -3.89
CA LEU A 157 -23.22 -23.41 -4.39
C LEU A 157 -22.97 -24.42 -3.27
N HIS A 158 -23.03 -25.72 -3.59
CA HIS A 158 -22.81 -26.84 -2.68
C HIS A 158 -21.82 -27.86 -3.26
N ALA A 159 -21.25 -28.68 -2.41
CA ALA A 159 -20.45 -29.82 -2.86
C ALA A 159 -21.30 -30.79 -3.69
N GLY A 160 -20.77 -31.20 -4.84
CA GLY A 160 -21.46 -31.99 -5.85
C GLY A 160 -22.07 -31.20 -7.00
N ASP A 161 -22.18 -29.89 -6.87
CA ASP A 161 -22.67 -29.04 -7.97
C ASP A 161 -21.67 -29.03 -9.15
N VAL A 162 -22.21 -28.84 -10.34
CA VAL A 162 -21.45 -28.78 -11.59
C VAL A 162 -21.39 -27.37 -12.11
N LEU A 163 -20.19 -26.90 -12.44
CA LEU A 163 -19.91 -25.59 -13.00
C LEU A 163 -19.37 -25.72 -14.42
N TYR A 164 -19.80 -24.85 -15.30
CA TYR A 164 -19.35 -24.74 -16.68
C TYR A 164 -18.47 -23.51 -16.84
N SER A 165 -17.25 -23.70 -17.35
CA SER A 165 -16.35 -22.62 -17.71
C SER A 165 -16.14 -22.59 -19.22
N ARG A 166 -16.39 -21.45 -19.85
CA ARG A 166 -16.19 -21.26 -21.28
C ARG A 166 -14.92 -20.47 -21.54
N SER A 167 -14.03 -21.04 -22.34
CA SER A 167 -12.80 -20.39 -22.78
C SER A 167 -12.54 -20.74 -24.24
N SER A 168 -12.32 -19.72 -25.07
CA SER A 168 -11.87 -19.87 -26.48
C SER A 168 -12.65 -20.89 -27.32
N GLY A 169 -13.99 -20.94 -27.12
CA GLY A 169 -14.88 -21.82 -27.86
C GLY A 169 -14.98 -23.25 -27.34
N SER A 170 -14.33 -23.60 -26.25
CA SER A 170 -14.52 -24.86 -25.52
C SER A 170 -15.25 -24.64 -24.19
N THR A 171 -16.14 -25.56 -23.83
CA THR A 171 -16.78 -25.59 -22.51
C THR A 171 -16.12 -26.67 -21.67
N GLN A 172 -15.50 -26.27 -20.59
CA GLN A 172 -14.95 -27.18 -19.59
C GLN A 172 -15.90 -27.30 -18.40
N THR A 173 -16.10 -28.53 -17.94
CA THR A 173 -17.00 -28.85 -16.84
C THR A 173 -16.19 -29.15 -15.60
N PHE A 174 -16.57 -28.52 -14.46
CA PHE A 174 -15.97 -28.77 -13.16
C PHE A 174 -17.01 -29.23 -12.16
N THR A 175 -16.69 -30.23 -11.35
CA THR A 175 -17.51 -30.65 -10.22
C THR A 175 -16.95 -30.03 -8.93
N ILE A 176 -17.79 -29.42 -8.11
CA ILE A 176 -17.39 -28.92 -6.79
C ILE A 176 -17.17 -30.10 -5.85
N ALA A 177 -15.92 -30.54 -5.67
CA ALA A 177 -15.59 -31.66 -4.78
C ALA A 177 -15.69 -31.27 -3.30
N GLY A 178 -15.52 -30.01 -2.98
CA GLY A 178 -15.64 -29.52 -1.61
C GLY A 178 -15.62 -28.01 -1.49
N ILE A 179 -16.05 -27.56 -0.34
CA ILE A 179 -16.05 -26.16 0.08
C ILE A 179 -15.06 -26.02 1.24
N TYR A 180 -14.13 -25.08 1.11
CA TYR A 180 -13.13 -24.83 2.15
C TYR A 180 -13.39 -23.52 2.88
N ARG A 181 -12.93 -23.40 4.12
CA ARG A 181 -13.03 -22.19 4.92
C ARG A 181 -12.14 -21.10 4.31
N HIS A 182 -12.73 -19.97 3.98
CA HIS A 182 -12.01 -18.84 3.39
C HIS A 182 -10.91 -18.30 4.31
N PHE A 183 -9.78 -17.95 3.73
CA PHE A 183 -8.63 -17.45 4.49
C PHE A 183 -8.83 -16.02 4.97
N PRO A 184 -8.17 -15.64 6.09
CA PRO A 184 -8.22 -14.28 6.60
C PRO A 184 -7.75 -13.24 5.55
N ARG A 185 -8.37 -12.06 5.56
CA ARG A 185 -8.08 -10.99 4.60
C ARG A 185 -6.61 -10.53 4.59
N ASN A 186 -5.90 -10.73 5.70
CA ASN A 186 -4.48 -10.45 5.86
C ASN A 186 -3.63 -11.71 5.62
N SER A 187 -3.88 -12.40 4.52
CA SER A 187 -3.08 -13.53 4.07
C SER A 187 -2.89 -13.53 2.55
N ASP A 188 -1.84 -14.21 2.10
CA ASP A 188 -1.57 -14.40 0.68
C ASP A 188 -2.64 -15.25 -0.02
N LEU A 189 -3.37 -16.06 0.75
CA LEU A 189 -4.41 -16.96 0.24
C LEU A 189 -5.80 -16.30 0.15
N TYR A 190 -5.99 -15.08 0.66
CA TYR A 190 -7.31 -14.42 0.69
C TYR A 190 -7.97 -14.28 -0.69
N ASP A 191 -7.20 -13.91 -1.71
CA ASP A 191 -7.73 -13.73 -3.06
C ASP A 191 -7.87 -15.04 -3.84
N THR A 192 -7.55 -16.18 -3.23
CA THR A 192 -7.73 -17.51 -3.82
C THR A 192 -9.12 -18.03 -3.44
N ASN A 193 -10.08 -17.93 -4.36
CA ASN A 193 -11.47 -18.32 -4.11
C ASN A 193 -11.82 -19.69 -4.66
N PHE A 194 -10.96 -20.23 -5.51
CA PHE A 194 -11.05 -21.62 -5.94
C PHE A 194 -9.66 -22.23 -6.11
N ILE A 195 -9.59 -23.54 -6.06
CA ILE A 195 -8.40 -24.33 -6.36
C ILE A 195 -8.77 -25.43 -7.36
N ILE A 196 -7.91 -25.61 -8.36
CA ILE A 196 -7.89 -26.75 -9.28
C ILE A 196 -6.64 -27.58 -8.98
N ASN A 197 -6.81 -28.91 -8.91
CA ASN A 197 -5.65 -29.79 -8.76
C ASN A 197 -4.86 -29.84 -10.06
N ILE A 198 -3.56 -29.52 -9.98
CA ILE A 198 -2.65 -29.51 -11.13
C ILE A 198 -2.32 -30.94 -11.64
N GLY A 199 -2.57 -31.98 -10.84
CA GLY A 199 -2.21 -33.36 -11.17
C GLY A 199 -0.71 -33.54 -11.43
N ASP A 200 -0.37 -34.28 -12.48
CA ASP A 200 1.01 -34.59 -12.87
C ASP A 200 1.57 -33.63 -13.96
N GLU A 201 0.90 -32.52 -14.21
CA GLU A 201 1.36 -31.50 -15.18
C GLU A 201 2.77 -31.03 -14.84
N SER A 202 3.67 -31.02 -15.81
CA SER A 202 5.07 -30.59 -15.69
C SER A 202 5.92 -31.34 -14.63
N ILE A 203 5.47 -32.50 -14.13
CA ILE A 203 6.21 -33.27 -13.11
C ILE A 203 7.58 -33.75 -13.59
N SER A 204 7.77 -33.89 -14.90
CA SER A 204 9.03 -34.25 -15.57
C SER A 204 9.68 -33.10 -16.33
N THR A 205 9.13 -31.88 -16.25
CA THR A 205 9.63 -30.72 -17.01
C THR A 205 10.61 -29.90 -16.17
N PHE A 206 11.90 -30.14 -16.32
CA PHE A 206 12.96 -29.48 -15.55
C PHE A 206 13.21 -28.02 -15.96
N SER A 207 12.94 -27.67 -17.22
CA SER A 207 13.17 -26.33 -17.77
C SER A 207 12.14 -25.28 -17.31
N GLU A 208 11.05 -25.69 -16.72
CA GLU A 208 10.01 -24.78 -16.23
C GLU A 208 10.26 -24.36 -14.79
N TRP A 209 10.58 -23.07 -14.58
CA TRP A 209 10.89 -22.46 -13.29
C TRP A 209 9.84 -21.41 -12.93
N SER A 210 8.59 -21.82 -12.79
CA SER A 210 7.45 -20.91 -12.58
C SER A 210 6.64 -21.19 -11.32
N TYR A 211 6.89 -22.30 -10.65
CA TYR A 211 6.04 -22.83 -9.58
C TYR A 211 6.44 -22.35 -8.20
N ASN A 212 5.44 -22.09 -7.33
CA ASN A 212 5.67 -21.78 -5.92
C ASN A 212 5.43 -23.01 -5.05
N TYR A 213 6.36 -23.29 -4.15
CA TYR A 213 6.34 -24.46 -3.27
C TYR A 213 6.26 -24.07 -1.81
N PHE A 214 5.35 -24.70 -1.09
CA PHE A 214 5.16 -24.53 0.34
C PHE A 214 5.41 -25.86 1.06
N VAL A 215 6.09 -25.79 2.20
CA VAL A 215 6.44 -26.95 3.01
C VAL A 215 6.03 -26.68 4.45
N ARG A 216 5.31 -27.63 5.06
CA ARG A 216 5.05 -27.64 6.50
C ARG A 216 6.01 -28.61 7.16
N LEU A 217 6.80 -28.13 8.08
CA LEU A 217 7.74 -28.95 8.86
C LEU A 217 7.09 -29.38 10.17
N GLN A 218 7.54 -30.53 10.72
CA GLN A 218 7.10 -31.02 12.04
C GLN A 218 7.50 -30.05 13.15
N SER A 219 8.71 -29.46 13.06
CA SER A 219 9.20 -28.40 13.93
C SER A 219 9.81 -27.26 13.10
N LYS A 220 9.68 -26.03 13.57
CA LYS A 220 10.40 -24.88 12.97
C LYS A 220 11.92 -25.00 13.08
N ASP A 221 12.41 -25.78 14.04
CA ASP A 221 13.83 -25.97 14.28
C ASP A 221 14.44 -26.95 13.24
N ASP A 222 13.63 -27.69 12.50
CA ASP A 222 14.05 -28.58 11.40
C ASP A 222 14.44 -27.79 10.13
N LYS A 223 14.28 -26.48 10.12
CA LYS A 223 14.48 -25.63 8.95
C LYS A 223 15.88 -25.79 8.33
N GLU A 224 16.92 -25.61 9.12
CA GLU A 224 18.32 -25.66 8.63
C GLU A 224 18.67 -27.06 8.09
N ARG A 225 18.23 -28.10 8.81
CA ARG A 225 18.39 -29.49 8.35
C ARG A 225 17.67 -29.76 7.03
N PHE A 226 16.45 -29.21 6.88
CA PHE A 226 15.71 -29.33 5.62
C PHE A 226 16.46 -28.61 4.48
N GLU A 227 16.93 -27.38 4.70
CA GLU A 227 17.64 -26.61 3.67
C GLU A 227 18.88 -27.36 3.14
N GLU A 228 19.68 -27.97 4.01
CA GLU A 228 20.84 -28.77 3.63
C GLU A 228 20.46 -30.03 2.84
N GLN A 229 19.54 -30.85 3.39
CA GLN A 229 19.15 -32.09 2.78
C GLN A 229 18.35 -31.89 1.49
N ALA A 230 17.47 -30.91 1.43
CA ALA A 230 16.75 -30.53 0.21
C ALA A 230 17.70 -30.13 -0.91
N PHE A 231 18.72 -29.33 -0.59
CA PHE A 231 19.75 -28.98 -1.54
C PHE A 231 20.49 -30.21 -2.11
N GLU A 232 20.89 -31.17 -1.26
CA GLU A 232 21.54 -32.40 -1.72
C GLU A 232 20.63 -33.23 -2.65
N HIS A 233 19.35 -33.36 -2.31
CA HIS A 233 18.39 -34.08 -3.14
C HIS A 233 18.14 -33.39 -4.48
N ILE A 234 18.01 -32.07 -4.49
CA ILE A 234 17.82 -31.24 -5.69
C ILE A 234 19.07 -31.35 -6.59
N LEU A 235 20.26 -31.19 -6.02
CA LEU A 235 21.51 -31.30 -6.76
C LEU A 235 21.66 -32.69 -7.39
N LYS A 236 21.44 -33.76 -6.61
CA LYS A 236 21.49 -35.13 -7.12
C LYS A 236 20.49 -35.36 -8.26
N THR A 237 19.27 -34.86 -8.12
CA THR A 237 18.23 -35.00 -9.15
C THR A 237 18.62 -34.24 -10.41
N PHE A 238 19.17 -33.06 -10.28
CA PHE A 238 19.68 -32.25 -11.39
C PHE A 238 20.84 -32.95 -12.12
N LEU A 239 21.80 -33.47 -11.38
CA LEU A 239 22.94 -34.22 -11.94
C LEU A 239 22.53 -35.50 -12.67
N ASN A 240 21.57 -36.26 -12.11
CA ASN A 240 21.05 -37.45 -12.78
C ASN A 240 20.40 -37.06 -14.13
N MET A 241 19.64 -36.00 -14.18
CA MET A 241 19.02 -35.50 -15.41
C MET A 241 20.07 -35.10 -16.47
N ALA A 242 21.12 -34.37 -16.06
CA ALA A 242 22.19 -33.96 -16.96
C ALA A 242 22.95 -35.20 -17.50
N GLY A 243 23.24 -36.19 -16.63
CA GLY A 243 23.87 -37.45 -17.04
C GLY A 243 23.00 -38.32 -17.96
N GLU A 244 21.68 -38.32 -17.79
CA GLU A 244 20.74 -39.01 -18.72
C GLU A 244 20.72 -38.32 -20.10
N ASN A 245 20.94 -37.00 -20.15
CA ASN A 245 21.09 -36.24 -21.40
C ASN A 245 22.45 -36.41 -22.08
N GLY A 246 23.40 -37.12 -21.45
CA GLY A 246 24.74 -37.37 -21.95
C GLY A 246 25.70 -36.19 -21.82
N GLU A 247 25.42 -35.24 -20.92
CA GLU A 247 26.27 -34.11 -20.65
C GLU A 247 27.37 -34.52 -19.65
N GLU A 248 28.67 -34.30 -19.99
CA GLU A 248 29.78 -34.38 -19.04
C GLU A 248 29.82 -33.10 -18.21
N ILE A 249 29.52 -33.24 -16.94
CA ILE A 249 29.49 -32.14 -15.97
C ILE A 249 30.91 -31.85 -15.51
N SER A 250 31.42 -30.67 -15.83
CA SER A 250 32.71 -30.19 -15.32
C SER A 250 32.69 -29.81 -13.83
N ASP A 251 33.83 -29.69 -13.18
CA ASP A 251 33.91 -29.19 -11.79
C ASP A 251 33.40 -27.75 -11.65
N GLU A 252 33.52 -26.97 -12.71
CA GLU A 252 33.01 -25.58 -12.79
C GLU A 252 31.51 -25.56 -12.86
N ASP A 253 30.89 -26.40 -13.73
CA ASP A 253 29.43 -26.56 -13.83
C ASP A 253 28.83 -27.03 -12.52
N MET A 254 29.56 -27.91 -11.79
CA MET A 254 29.16 -28.37 -10.48
C MET A 254 29.12 -27.25 -9.45
N GLU A 255 30.13 -26.37 -9.40
CA GLU A 255 30.19 -25.24 -8.48
C GLU A 255 29.12 -24.20 -8.84
N GLU A 256 28.87 -23.98 -10.11
CA GLU A 256 27.78 -23.13 -10.58
C GLU A 256 26.42 -23.71 -10.19
N ALA A 257 26.15 -24.99 -10.43
CA ALA A 257 24.92 -25.66 -10.01
C ALA A 257 24.71 -25.56 -8.49
N ARG A 258 25.79 -25.74 -7.69
CA ARG A 258 25.75 -25.54 -6.24
C ARG A 258 25.30 -24.13 -5.85
N SER A 259 25.85 -23.12 -6.50
CA SER A 259 25.52 -21.72 -6.21
C SER A 259 24.08 -21.36 -6.59
N ARG A 260 23.54 -21.97 -7.65
CA ARG A 260 22.21 -21.67 -8.22
C ARG A 260 21.06 -22.44 -7.60
N LEU A 261 21.32 -23.65 -7.12
CA LEU A 261 20.30 -24.57 -6.59
C LEU A 261 20.19 -24.56 -5.07
N LEU A 262 20.89 -23.63 -4.39
CA LEU A 262 20.76 -23.46 -2.94
C LEU A 262 19.28 -23.29 -2.57
N VAL A 263 18.88 -24.00 -1.52
CA VAL A 263 17.51 -23.90 -0.98
C VAL A 263 17.51 -23.02 0.25
N LYS A 264 16.55 -22.11 0.32
CA LYS A 264 16.25 -21.34 1.52
C LYS A 264 14.78 -21.32 1.80
N LEU A 265 14.43 -21.52 3.05
CA LEU A 265 13.06 -21.48 3.53
C LEU A 265 12.74 -20.13 4.18
N PHE A 266 11.65 -19.51 3.74
CA PHE A 266 11.13 -18.30 4.36
C PHE A 266 9.85 -18.63 5.13
N PRO A 267 9.79 -18.41 6.47
CA PRO A 267 8.58 -18.61 7.25
C PRO A 267 7.43 -17.76 6.67
N LEU A 268 6.27 -18.38 6.44
CA LEU A 268 5.13 -17.73 5.79
C LEU A 268 4.68 -16.46 6.52
N ASP A 269 4.76 -16.44 7.85
CA ASP A 269 4.42 -15.30 8.70
C ASP A 269 5.38 -14.10 8.59
N ARG A 270 6.52 -14.27 7.88
CA ARG A 270 7.56 -13.23 7.69
C ARG A 270 7.74 -12.79 6.25
N THR A 271 7.17 -13.49 5.27
CA THR A 271 7.32 -13.19 3.84
C THR A 271 6.87 -11.78 3.47
N TYR A 272 5.79 -11.29 4.08
CA TYR A 272 5.16 -10.01 3.75
C TYR A 272 6.11 -8.79 3.81
N PHE A 273 7.04 -8.78 4.76
CA PHE A 273 7.97 -7.67 4.96
C PHE A 273 9.39 -7.95 4.45
N ASP A 274 9.64 -9.11 3.89
CA ASP A 274 10.98 -9.45 3.44
C ASP A 274 11.26 -8.82 2.07
N LYS A 275 12.25 -7.94 2.03
CA LYS A 275 12.67 -7.25 0.79
C LYS A 275 13.64 -8.05 -0.05
N THR A 276 14.23 -9.11 0.52
CA THR A 276 15.16 -9.99 -0.21
C THR A 276 14.44 -11.07 -0.98
N LEU A 277 13.15 -11.26 -0.70
CA LEU A 277 12.31 -12.29 -1.27
C LEU A 277 11.47 -11.72 -2.43
N GLY A 278 11.58 -12.34 -3.60
CA GLY A 278 10.58 -12.24 -4.67
C GLY A 278 9.37 -13.09 -4.29
N SER A 279 8.48 -12.55 -3.45
CA SER A 279 7.31 -13.28 -2.95
C SER A 279 6.22 -13.40 -4.02
N PRO A 280 5.56 -14.57 -4.14
CA PRO A 280 4.39 -14.74 -4.98
C PRO A 280 3.13 -14.05 -4.43
N GLY A 281 3.18 -13.65 -3.14
CA GLY A 281 2.11 -12.97 -2.45
C GLY A 281 2.24 -11.45 -2.45
N ARG A 282 1.42 -10.80 -1.62
CA ARG A 282 1.50 -9.36 -1.41
C ARG A 282 2.72 -9.00 -0.57
N SER A 283 3.40 -7.93 -0.91
CA SER A 283 4.51 -7.39 -0.12
C SER A 283 4.12 -6.09 0.58
N GLY A 284 4.60 -5.92 1.81
CA GLY A 284 4.42 -4.73 2.63
C GLY A 284 5.73 -3.97 2.85
N SER A 285 5.62 -2.73 3.28
CA SER A 285 6.76 -1.90 3.65
C SER A 285 6.80 -1.65 5.15
N LYS A 286 7.79 -2.21 5.85
CA LYS A 286 8.02 -1.90 7.28
C LYS A 286 8.10 -0.40 7.53
N THR A 287 8.79 0.32 6.66
CA THR A 287 8.93 1.77 6.76
C THR A 287 7.58 2.47 6.70
N SER A 288 6.70 2.08 5.75
CA SER A 288 5.35 2.64 5.64
C SER A 288 4.49 2.33 6.86
N THR A 289 4.51 1.08 7.34
CA THR A 289 3.73 0.65 8.53
C THR A 289 4.17 1.40 9.79
N TYR A 290 5.48 1.52 10.05
CA TYR A 290 5.99 2.28 11.20
C TYR A 290 5.78 3.79 11.04
N THR A 291 5.82 4.33 9.83
CA THR A 291 5.47 5.74 9.58
C THR A 291 4.01 6.01 9.94
N LEU A 292 3.09 5.13 9.53
CA LEU A 292 1.67 5.24 9.91
C LEU A 292 1.50 5.16 11.43
N LEU A 293 2.19 4.24 12.10
CA LEU A 293 2.17 4.13 13.55
C LEU A 293 2.68 5.41 14.23
N ALA A 294 3.77 5.99 13.74
CA ALA A 294 4.29 7.26 14.25
C ALA A 294 3.29 8.41 14.07
N ILE A 295 2.63 8.48 12.91
CA ILE A 295 1.57 9.47 12.66
C ILE A 295 0.40 9.27 13.63
N ALA A 296 -0.04 8.04 13.88
CA ALA A 296 -1.10 7.74 14.85
C ALA A 296 -0.76 8.24 16.25
N ILE A 297 0.48 7.97 16.69
CA ILE A 297 0.99 8.44 17.99
C ILE A 297 1.01 9.98 18.03
N LEU A 298 1.48 10.62 16.98
CA LEU A 298 1.54 12.09 16.91
C LEU A 298 0.14 12.71 16.93
N VAL A 299 -0.82 12.17 16.19
CA VAL A 299 -2.21 12.66 16.16
C VAL A 299 -2.84 12.56 17.54
N ILE A 300 -2.68 11.44 18.25
CA ILE A 300 -3.24 11.26 19.58
C ILE A 300 -2.56 12.19 20.61
N VAL A 301 -1.25 12.37 20.51
CA VAL A 301 -0.50 13.30 21.40
C VAL A 301 -0.97 14.75 21.18
N ILE A 302 -1.15 15.18 19.92
CA ILE A 302 -1.70 16.52 19.62
C ILE A 302 -3.09 16.68 20.21
N ALA A 303 -3.97 15.69 20.07
CA ALA A 303 -5.31 15.72 20.62
C ALA A 303 -5.29 15.83 22.15
N PHE A 304 -4.39 15.11 22.82
CA PHE A 304 -4.21 15.21 24.28
C PHE A 304 -3.64 16.53 24.72
N ILE A 305 -2.68 17.08 24.00
CA ILE A 305 -2.17 18.43 24.26
C ILE A 305 -3.31 19.44 24.16
N ASN A 306 -4.18 19.31 23.16
CA ASN A 306 -5.37 20.16 23.03
C ASN A 306 -6.32 20.01 24.20
N PHE A 307 -6.55 18.79 24.64
CA PHE A 307 -7.39 18.50 25.81
C PHE A 307 -6.82 19.15 27.09
N ILE A 308 -5.52 19.00 27.32
CA ILE A 308 -4.82 19.64 28.46
C ILE A 308 -4.90 21.17 28.37
N ASN A 309 -4.62 21.75 27.20
CA ASN A 309 -4.68 23.19 26.97
C ASN A 309 -6.09 23.75 27.25
N PHE A 310 -7.13 23.03 26.81
CA PHE A 310 -8.52 23.35 27.07
C PHE A 310 -8.84 23.34 28.59
N PHE A 311 -8.36 22.31 29.30
CA PHE A 311 -8.53 22.22 30.76
C PHE A 311 -7.89 23.40 31.48
N PHE A 312 -6.66 23.76 31.11
CA PHE A 312 -5.98 24.95 31.67
C PHE A 312 -6.71 26.26 31.34
N ALA A 313 -7.34 26.33 30.19
CA ALA A 313 -8.16 27.48 29.79
C ALA A 313 -9.36 27.68 30.74
N LEU A 314 -9.94 26.59 31.24
CA LEU A 314 -11.09 26.65 32.16
C LEU A 314 -10.71 26.84 33.65
N VAL A 315 -9.41 26.76 34.02
CA VAL A 315 -8.97 26.86 35.42
C VAL A 315 -9.53 28.10 36.16
N PRO A 316 -9.47 29.35 35.65
CA PRO A 316 -9.95 30.53 36.35
C PRO A 316 -11.44 30.48 36.63
N VAL A 317 -12.25 29.98 35.70
CA VAL A 317 -13.71 29.84 35.89
C VAL A 317 -14.02 28.77 36.92
N ARG A 318 -13.26 27.69 36.95
CA ARG A 318 -13.46 26.55 37.85
C ARG A 318 -12.94 26.81 39.25
N LEU A 319 -11.86 27.61 39.38
CA LEU A 319 -11.29 27.95 40.68
C LEU A 319 -12.33 28.58 41.63
N ARG A 320 -13.20 29.46 41.14
CA ARG A 320 -14.28 30.04 41.99
C ARG A 320 -15.20 28.94 42.51
N SER A 321 -15.70 28.05 41.66
CA SER A 321 -16.60 26.96 42.05
C SER A 321 -15.93 25.94 42.97
N VAL A 322 -14.66 25.56 42.69
CA VAL A 322 -13.88 24.60 43.49
C VAL A 322 -13.60 25.16 44.87
N ASN A 323 -13.19 26.45 44.98
CA ASN A 323 -12.92 27.08 46.26
C ASN A 323 -14.19 27.28 47.10
N THR A 324 -15.35 27.64 46.51
CA THR A 324 -16.63 27.68 47.21
C THR A 324 -16.97 26.31 47.83
N ARG A 325 -16.83 25.23 47.06
CA ARG A 325 -17.06 23.87 47.57
C ARG A 325 -16.04 23.46 48.65
N LYS A 326 -14.79 23.93 48.55
CA LYS A 326 -13.75 23.68 49.53
C LYS A 326 -14.03 24.40 50.86
N ILE A 327 -14.54 25.65 50.82
CA ILE A 327 -14.98 26.39 52.00
C ILE A 327 -16.17 25.69 52.67
N LEU A 328 -17.04 25.05 51.89
CA LEU A 328 -18.17 24.25 52.36
C LEU A 328 -17.78 22.82 52.82
N GLY A 329 -16.47 22.52 52.92
CA GLY A 329 -15.95 21.27 53.51
C GLY A 329 -15.67 20.14 52.53
N ALA A 330 -15.71 20.36 51.19
CA ALA A 330 -15.35 19.31 50.25
C ALA A 330 -13.87 18.96 50.31
N SER A 331 -13.52 17.67 50.37
CA SER A 331 -12.14 17.18 50.39
C SER A 331 -11.43 17.38 49.06
N ARG A 332 -10.09 17.49 49.07
CA ARG A 332 -9.30 17.62 47.85
C ARG A 332 -9.48 16.43 46.89
N SER A 333 -9.55 15.20 47.43
CA SER A 333 -9.75 13.98 46.66
C SER A 333 -11.12 13.96 45.98
N SER A 334 -12.19 14.37 46.66
CA SER A 334 -13.53 14.46 46.08
C SER A 334 -13.60 15.47 44.93
N LEU A 335 -12.94 16.64 45.12
CA LEU A 335 -12.88 17.67 44.07
C LEU A 335 -12.06 17.23 42.86
N ALA A 336 -10.90 16.57 43.07
CA ALA A 336 -10.09 16.01 42.01
C ALA A 336 -10.84 14.88 41.26
N GLY A 337 -11.50 13.99 42.02
CA GLY A 337 -12.33 12.93 41.43
C GLY A 337 -13.47 13.45 40.56
N ALA A 338 -14.12 14.56 40.97
CA ALA A 338 -15.16 15.20 40.17
C ALA A 338 -14.62 15.73 38.81
N VAL A 339 -13.40 16.30 38.81
CA VAL A 339 -12.73 16.79 37.59
C VAL A 339 -12.37 15.61 36.67
N ILE A 340 -11.82 14.53 37.22
CA ILE A 340 -11.46 13.32 36.45
C ILE A 340 -12.73 12.68 35.88
N ALA A 341 -13.81 12.56 36.64
CA ALA A 341 -15.08 11.99 36.18
C ALA A 341 -15.70 12.80 35.01
N GLU A 342 -15.64 14.14 35.08
CA GLU A 342 -16.10 15.01 34.00
C GLU A 342 -15.25 14.80 32.72
N SER A 343 -13.93 14.69 32.87
CA SER A 343 -13.01 14.41 31.76
C SER A 343 -13.27 13.04 31.09
N THR A 344 -13.46 12.03 31.93
CA THR A 344 -13.80 10.67 31.45
C THR A 344 -15.12 10.66 30.70
N LEU A 345 -16.13 11.39 31.15
CA LEU A 345 -17.41 11.52 30.48
C LEU A 345 -17.24 12.20 29.09
N MET A 346 -16.43 13.26 28.99
CA MET A 346 -16.15 13.93 27.70
C MET A 346 -15.49 12.97 26.72
N ILE A 347 -14.55 12.14 27.19
CA ILE A 347 -13.86 11.16 26.32
C ILE A 347 -14.78 9.99 25.94
N LEU A 348 -15.66 9.54 26.82
CA LEU A 348 -16.69 8.55 26.46
C LEU A 348 -17.60 9.07 25.33
N ILE A 349 -18.03 10.33 25.42
CA ILE A 349 -18.82 10.98 24.35
C ILE A 349 -17.97 11.06 23.07
N ALA A 350 -16.69 11.42 23.16
CA ALA A 350 -15.79 11.47 22.00
C ALA A 350 -15.61 10.10 21.37
N LEU A 351 -15.48 9.01 22.14
CA LEU A 351 -15.40 7.64 21.63
C LEU A 351 -16.68 7.19 20.91
N LEU A 352 -17.85 7.57 21.44
CA LEU A 352 -19.13 7.30 20.76
C LEU A 352 -19.23 8.04 19.41
N ILE A 353 -18.84 9.31 19.37
CA ILE A 353 -18.78 10.06 18.11
C ILE A 353 -17.74 9.45 17.16
N ALA A 354 -16.58 9.02 17.67
CA ALA A 354 -15.56 8.35 16.88
C ALA A 354 -16.11 7.07 16.22
N ALA A 355 -16.91 6.28 16.93
CA ALA A 355 -17.56 5.09 16.34
C ALA A 355 -18.49 5.46 15.17
N CYS A 356 -19.23 6.57 15.29
CA CYS A 356 -20.05 7.09 14.17
C CYS A 356 -19.17 7.53 12.98
N VAL A 357 -18.05 8.22 13.23
CA VAL A 357 -17.10 8.65 12.20
C VAL A 357 -16.48 7.45 11.50
N ILE A 358 -16.09 6.41 12.25
CA ILE A 358 -15.56 5.16 11.69
C ILE A 358 -16.60 4.50 10.76
N LYS A 359 -17.88 4.43 11.19
CA LYS A 359 -18.95 3.88 10.35
C LYS A 359 -19.13 4.67 9.06
N LEU A 360 -19.10 6.01 9.13
CA LEU A 360 -19.14 6.88 7.95
C LEU A 360 -17.93 6.66 7.03
N PHE A 361 -16.75 6.50 7.59
CA PHE A 361 -15.54 6.15 6.83
C PHE A 361 -15.73 4.83 6.08
N CYS A 362 -16.25 3.79 6.72
CA CYS A 362 -16.45 2.47 6.10
C CYS A 362 -17.44 2.50 4.91
N ILE A 363 -18.40 3.42 4.92
CA ILE A 363 -19.40 3.57 3.83
C ILE A 363 -18.87 4.48 2.71
N SER A 364 -17.88 5.33 3.01
CA SER A 364 -17.32 6.29 2.06
C SER A 364 -16.33 5.64 1.09
N THR A 365 -16.06 6.33 -0.02
CA THR A 365 -14.98 5.96 -0.97
C THR A 365 -13.58 5.99 -0.32
N LEU A 366 -13.43 6.66 0.82
CA LEU A 366 -12.17 6.67 1.57
C LEU A 366 -11.81 5.29 2.15
N ALA A 367 -12.78 4.40 2.35
CA ALA A 367 -12.49 3.03 2.81
C ALA A 367 -11.58 2.26 1.84
N SER A 368 -11.61 2.58 0.54
CA SER A 368 -10.73 1.95 -0.46
C SER A 368 -9.24 2.34 -0.32
N LEU A 369 -8.92 3.34 0.50
CA LEU A 369 -7.53 3.74 0.77
C LEU A 369 -6.77 2.68 1.60
N ILE A 370 -7.48 1.90 2.42
CA ILE A 370 -6.89 0.83 3.22
C ILE A 370 -7.25 -0.54 2.62
N PRO A 371 -6.32 -1.51 2.61
CA PRO A 371 -6.57 -2.86 2.10
C PRO A 371 -7.43 -3.71 3.05
N CYS A 372 -7.62 -3.27 4.28
CA CYS A 372 -8.36 -3.96 5.32
C CYS A 372 -9.76 -3.35 5.54
N SER A 373 -10.65 -4.12 6.16
CA SER A 373 -11.94 -3.58 6.62
C SER A 373 -11.76 -2.83 7.93
N ALA A 374 -12.29 -1.61 8.02
CA ALA A 374 -12.29 -0.83 9.25
C ALA A 374 -13.55 -1.06 10.11
N LEU A 375 -14.40 -2.03 9.79
CA LEU A 375 -15.58 -2.35 10.57
C LEU A 375 -15.19 -2.77 12.01
N ILE A 376 -15.86 -2.18 12.99
CA ILE A 376 -15.59 -2.46 14.41
C ILE A 376 -15.88 -3.92 14.76
N SER A 377 -16.89 -4.52 14.13
CA SER A 377 -17.25 -5.93 14.33
C SER A 377 -16.13 -6.90 13.91
N GLU A 378 -15.33 -6.54 12.92
CA GLU A 378 -14.21 -7.36 12.44
C GLU A 378 -12.89 -7.08 13.20
N ASN A 379 -12.79 -5.93 13.89
CA ASN A 379 -11.59 -5.47 14.58
C ASN A 379 -11.83 -5.13 16.06
N VAL A 380 -12.60 -5.99 16.75
CA VAL A 380 -12.98 -5.76 18.16
C VAL A 380 -11.76 -5.54 19.06
N GLY A 381 -10.67 -6.30 18.86
CA GLY A 381 -9.44 -6.14 19.65
C GLY A 381 -8.83 -4.74 19.53
N VAL A 382 -8.76 -4.19 18.32
CA VAL A 382 -8.26 -2.82 18.07
C VAL A 382 -9.22 -1.77 18.66
N ALA A 383 -10.53 -2.00 18.57
CA ALA A 383 -11.53 -1.09 19.14
C ALA A 383 -11.43 -1.05 20.67
N VAL A 384 -11.30 -2.19 21.33
CA VAL A 384 -11.09 -2.29 22.79
C VAL A 384 -9.78 -1.64 23.21
N PHE A 385 -8.69 -1.90 22.48
CA PHE A 385 -7.39 -1.26 22.72
C PHE A 385 -7.50 0.28 22.61
N THR A 386 -8.15 0.80 21.58
CA THR A 386 -8.37 2.24 21.38
C THR A 386 -9.22 2.83 22.49
N ALA A 387 -10.29 2.15 22.92
CA ALA A 387 -11.17 2.62 23.98
C ALA A 387 -10.46 2.64 25.34
N ILE A 388 -9.75 1.57 25.70
CA ILE A 388 -8.99 1.49 26.95
C ILE A 388 -7.86 2.53 26.95
N GLY A 389 -7.11 2.62 25.87
CA GLY A 389 -6.06 3.63 25.71
C GLY A 389 -6.61 5.04 25.86
N GLY A 390 -7.76 5.34 25.26
CA GLY A 390 -8.46 6.62 25.41
C GLY A 390 -8.85 6.91 26.86
N LEU A 391 -9.38 5.94 27.59
CA LEU A 391 -9.75 6.11 29.00
C LEU A 391 -8.53 6.30 29.92
N VAL A 392 -7.47 5.54 29.71
CA VAL A 392 -6.20 5.70 30.45
C VAL A 392 -5.65 7.11 30.22
N LEU A 393 -5.61 7.53 28.97
CA LEU A 393 -5.14 8.88 28.64
C LEU A 393 -6.06 9.97 29.22
N ALA A 394 -7.38 9.74 29.31
CA ALA A 394 -8.32 10.64 30.00
C ALA A 394 -7.90 10.93 31.45
N VAL A 395 -7.62 9.85 32.17
CA VAL A 395 -7.20 9.93 33.57
C VAL A 395 -5.84 10.66 33.66
N LEU A 396 -4.86 10.28 32.87
CA LEU A 396 -3.53 10.86 32.89
C LEU A 396 -3.54 12.36 32.53
N SER A 397 -4.30 12.75 31.51
CA SER A 397 -4.37 14.16 31.05
C SER A 397 -5.13 15.06 32.03
N SER A 398 -6.10 14.53 32.74
CA SER A 398 -6.88 15.26 33.72
C SER A 398 -6.24 15.29 35.13
N LEU A 399 -5.34 14.37 35.43
CA LEU A 399 -4.71 14.25 36.74
C LEU A 399 -3.93 15.52 37.13
N TYR A 400 -3.06 15.99 36.23
CA TYR A 400 -2.27 17.21 36.50
C TYR A 400 -3.15 18.47 36.66
N PRO A 401 -4.11 18.78 35.76
CA PRO A 401 -5.04 19.88 35.99
C PRO A 401 -5.87 19.75 37.25
N ALA A 402 -6.37 18.56 37.60
CA ALA A 402 -7.15 18.32 38.79
C ALA A 402 -6.36 18.60 40.09
N LEU A 403 -5.13 18.09 40.15
CA LEU A 403 -4.22 18.35 41.27
C LEU A 403 -3.85 19.83 41.35
N TYR A 404 -3.60 20.47 40.19
CA TYR A 404 -3.28 21.90 40.13
C TYR A 404 -4.42 22.78 40.62
N ILE A 405 -5.66 22.56 40.17
CA ILE A 405 -6.84 23.35 40.58
C ILE A 405 -7.11 23.17 42.07
N THR A 406 -6.94 21.97 42.59
CA THR A 406 -7.21 21.68 44.01
C THR A 406 -6.11 22.08 44.98
N SER A 407 -4.91 22.44 44.49
CA SER A 407 -3.78 22.89 45.32
C SER A 407 -3.91 24.32 45.83
N PHE A 408 -4.71 25.18 45.21
CA PHE A 408 -4.87 26.58 45.61
C PHE A 408 -5.62 26.72 46.95
N SER A 409 -5.15 27.65 47.78
CA SER A 409 -5.84 28.01 49.01
C SER A 409 -7.05 28.92 48.75
N PRO A 410 -8.15 28.81 49.50
CA PRO A 410 -9.31 29.68 49.36
C PRO A 410 -9.00 31.18 49.47
N ALA A 411 -8.05 31.55 50.34
CA ALA A 411 -7.62 32.93 50.55
C ALA A 411 -6.97 33.56 49.33
N PHE A 412 -6.28 32.76 48.51
CA PHE A 412 -5.64 33.21 47.25
C PHE A 412 -6.69 33.49 46.16
N ALA A 413 -7.77 32.74 46.17
CA ALA A 413 -8.86 32.92 45.21
C ALA A 413 -9.64 34.22 45.39
N LEU A 414 -9.72 34.75 46.67
CA LEU A 414 -10.41 36.00 46.98
C LEU A 414 -9.60 37.24 46.55
N LYS A 415 -8.26 37.14 46.46
CA LYS A 415 -7.38 38.30 46.09
C LYS A 415 -7.28 38.53 44.55
N GLY A 416 -7.91 37.73 43.69
CA GLY A 416 -8.03 38.00 42.26
C GLY A 416 -6.72 37.93 41.44
N SER A 417 -5.58 37.55 42.00
CA SER A 417 -4.26 37.56 41.37
C SER A 417 -3.91 36.23 40.65
N PHE A 418 -4.81 35.71 39.83
CA PHE A 418 -4.68 34.39 39.19
C PHE A 418 -3.63 34.32 38.01
N GLY A 419 -2.97 35.43 37.66
CA GLY A 419 -2.17 35.53 36.41
C GLY A 419 -0.70 35.25 36.55
N THR A 420 -0.15 35.02 37.76
CA THR A 420 1.30 35.14 37.99
C THR A 420 2.08 33.83 38.19
N ALA A 421 1.45 32.68 38.07
CA ALA A 421 2.21 31.42 38.14
C ALA A 421 3.03 31.18 36.83
N ALA A 422 4.26 31.72 36.80
CA ALA A 422 5.19 31.67 35.65
C ALA A 422 5.38 30.22 35.12
N LYS A 423 5.38 29.22 36.01
CA LYS A 423 5.53 27.80 35.66
C LYS A 423 4.37 27.26 34.81
N GLY A 424 3.11 27.61 35.07
CA GLY A 424 1.95 27.16 34.26
C GLY A 424 1.93 27.78 32.88
N LYS A 425 2.40 29.02 32.71
CA LYS A 425 2.50 29.71 31.41
C LYS A 425 3.60 29.09 30.54
N ALA A 426 4.77 28.80 31.10
CA ALA A 426 5.89 28.17 30.40
C ALA A 426 5.51 26.75 29.91
N PHE A 427 4.90 25.92 30.75
CA PHE A 427 4.44 24.58 30.39
C PHE A 427 3.47 24.62 29.20
N ARG A 428 2.44 25.48 29.25
CA ARG A 428 1.47 25.64 28.17
C ARG A 428 2.10 26.14 26.87
N THR A 429 3.04 27.10 26.93
CA THR A 429 3.77 27.56 25.75
C THR A 429 4.62 26.45 25.14
N GLY A 430 5.22 25.61 25.98
CA GLY A 430 5.96 24.42 25.50
C GLY A 430 5.05 23.41 24.78
N LEU A 431 3.87 23.11 25.32
CA LEU A 431 2.90 22.22 24.67
C LEU A 431 2.45 22.74 23.30
N ILE A 432 2.16 24.03 23.20
CA ILE A 432 1.79 24.68 21.92
C ILE A 432 2.97 24.67 20.95
N GLY A 433 4.19 24.94 21.44
CA GLY A 433 5.40 24.88 20.64
C GLY A 433 5.60 23.48 20.06
N PHE A 434 5.50 22.43 20.88
CA PHE A 434 5.57 21.05 20.41
C PHE A 434 4.53 20.75 19.30
N GLN A 435 3.28 21.20 19.50
CA GLN A 435 2.20 21.03 18.54
C GLN A 435 2.51 21.71 17.19
N PHE A 436 3.07 22.94 17.21
CA PHE A 436 3.49 23.62 15.97
C PHE A 436 4.66 22.90 15.31
N VAL A 437 5.66 22.44 16.07
CA VAL A 437 6.80 21.67 15.53
C VAL A 437 6.28 20.43 14.79
N VAL A 438 5.40 19.65 15.41
CA VAL A 438 4.84 18.44 14.78
C VAL A 438 3.99 18.79 13.57
N SER A 439 3.12 19.81 13.64
CA SER A 439 2.27 20.19 12.52
C SER A 439 3.08 20.67 11.30
N ILE A 440 4.09 21.51 11.52
CA ILE A 440 5.00 21.98 10.46
C ILE A 440 5.75 20.79 9.87
N GLY A 441 6.26 19.90 10.71
CA GLY A 441 6.97 18.69 10.30
C GLY A 441 6.14 17.75 9.44
N LEU A 442 4.90 17.49 9.85
CA LEU A 442 3.97 16.65 9.08
C LEU A 442 3.62 17.27 7.72
N ILE A 443 3.44 18.60 7.65
CA ILE A 443 3.18 19.29 6.37
C ILE A 443 4.37 19.11 5.42
N ILE A 444 5.59 19.37 5.89
CA ILE A 444 6.80 19.24 5.07
C ILE A 444 6.96 17.80 4.57
N CYS A 445 6.87 16.81 5.48
CA CYS A 445 6.98 15.39 5.12
C CYS A 445 5.89 14.96 4.14
N ALA A 446 4.63 15.36 4.34
CA ALA A 446 3.53 15.04 3.44
C ALA A 446 3.71 15.66 2.05
N CYS A 447 4.24 16.89 1.97
CA CYS A 447 4.60 17.53 0.70
C CYS A 447 5.67 16.73 -0.03
N PHE A 448 6.77 16.35 0.63
CA PHE A 448 7.83 15.56 0.00
C PHE A 448 7.38 14.16 -0.43
N VAL A 449 6.57 13.46 0.37
CA VAL A 449 5.99 12.16 -0.01
C VAL A 449 5.11 12.29 -1.26
N THR A 450 4.28 13.34 -1.32
CA THR A 450 3.41 13.59 -2.47
C THR A 450 4.21 13.99 -3.71
N MET A 451 5.24 14.82 -3.54
CA MET A 451 6.11 15.28 -4.63
C MET A 451 6.98 14.14 -5.17
N GLN A 452 7.55 13.27 -4.32
CA GLN A 452 8.31 12.09 -4.76
C GLN A 452 7.43 11.20 -5.64
N ARG A 453 6.18 10.94 -5.23
CA ARG A 453 5.23 10.20 -6.05
C ARG A 453 4.96 10.89 -7.39
N GLN A 454 4.71 12.21 -7.38
CA GLN A 454 4.45 12.96 -8.61
C GLN A 454 5.67 12.99 -9.53
N TYR A 455 6.87 13.07 -8.95
CA TYR A 455 8.13 12.96 -9.68
C TYR A 455 8.24 11.61 -10.40
N MET A 456 7.91 10.49 -9.71
CA MET A 456 7.93 9.15 -10.30
C MET A 456 6.90 9.00 -11.43
N LEU A 457 5.69 9.54 -11.27
CA LEU A 457 4.66 9.45 -12.31
C LEU A 457 4.97 10.28 -13.56
N ASN A 458 5.70 11.38 -13.41
CA ASN A 458 6.07 12.27 -14.50
C ASN A 458 7.50 12.03 -15.05
N TYR A 459 8.19 11.02 -14.49
CA TYR A 459 9.53 10.68 -14.91
C TYR A 459 9.53 10.19 -16.36
N ASP A 460 10.54 10.56 -17.13
CA ASP A 460 10.74 10.03 -18.47
C ASP A 460 11.19 8.58 -18.37
N MET A 461 10.29 7.69 -18.77
CA MET A 461 10.54 6.26 -18.71
C MET A 461 11.44 5.75 -19.85
N GLY A 462 11.81 6.62 -20.82
CA GLY A 462 12.60 6.26 -21.99
C GLY A 462 11.78 5.70 -23.14
N PHE A 463 10.43 5.85 -23.11
CA PHE A 463 9.53 5.50 -24.21
C PHE A 463 8.28 6.41 -24.20
N ASP A 464 7.65 6.55 -25.37
CA ASP A 464 6.44 7.36 -25.55
C ASP A 464 5.18 6.59 -25.15
N ARG A 465 4.54 7.02 -24.05
CA ARG A 465 3.29 6.47 -23.51
C ARG A 465 2.05 7.31 -23.84
N SER A 466 2.21 8.38 -24.60
CA SER A 466 1.11 9.29 -24.92
C SER A 466 0.05 8.62 -25.80
N GLN A 467 -1.23 8.87 -25.49
CA GLN A 467 -2.37 8.39 -26.31
C GLN A 467 -2.35 6.87 -26.58
N LEU A 468 -1.92 6.07 -25.61
CA LEU A 468 -1.71 4.63 -25.74
C LEU A 468 -2.83 3.85 -25.05
N LEU A 469 -3.56 3.04 -25.83
CA LEU A 469 -4.51 2.03 -25.35
C LEU A 469 -3.85 0.66 -25.41
N GLN A 470 -4.31 -0.21 -24.52
CA GLN A 470 -3.85 -1.59 -24.42
C GLN A 470 -5.04 -2.53 -24.27
N VAL A 471 -4.94 -3.70 -24.88
CA VAL A 471 -5.93 -4.78 -24.75
C VAL A 471 -5.25 -6.15 -24.85
N TYR A 472 -5.63 -7.07 -23.98
CA TYR A 472 -5.27 -8.47 -24.08
C TYR A 472 -6.21 -9.15 -25.08
N THR A 473 -5.63 -9.77 -26.10
CA THR A 473 -6.39 -10.42 -27.15
C THR A 473 -6.42 -11.94 -26.96
N SER A 474 -7.40 -12.59 -27.58
CA SER A 474 -7.43 -14.05 -27.66
C SER A 474 -6.31 -14.59 -28.57
N SER A 475 -5.96 -15.87 -28.38
CA SER A 475 -4.98 -16.54 -29.24
C SER A 475 -5.41 -16.52 -30.72
N LYS A 476 -6.70 -16.51 -31.00
CA LYS A 476 -7.24 -16.40 -32.36
C LYS A 476 -6.95 -15.04 -32.98
N VAL A 477 -7.24 -13.94 -32.26
CA VAL A 477 -6.94 -12.57 -32.73
C VAL A 477 -5.42 -12.36 -32.82
N ALA A 478 -4.66 -12.86 -31.84
CA ALA A 478 -3.20 -12.83 -31.85
C ALA A 478 -2.57 -13.56 -33.01
N GLY A 479 -3.23 -14.63 -33.52
CA GLY A 479 -2.82 -15.34 -34.74
C GLY A 479 -3.13 -14.58 -36.04
N MET A 480 -3.96 -13.52 -36.00
CA MET A 480 -4.36 -12.71 -37.14
C MET A 480 -3.84 -11.27 -37.05
N LYS A 481 -2.56 -11.09 -36.65
CA LYS A 481 -1.96 -9.75 -36.34
C LYS A 481 -2.11 -8.75 -37.49
N GLU A 482 -1.77 -9.16 -38.72
CA GLU A 482 -1.80 -8.29 -39.90
C GLU A 482 -3.21 -7.85 -40.28
N SER A 483 -4.17 -8.77 -40.29
CA SER A 483 -5.57 -8.46 -40.60
C SER A 483 -6.20 -7.60 -39.52
N THR A 484 -5.88 -7.85 -38.25
CA THR A 484 -6.30 -7.04 -37.10
C THR A 484 -5.71 -5.63 -37.21
N ALA A 485 -4.41 -5.51 -37.50
CA ALA A 485 -3.74 -4.22 -37.68
C ALA A 485 -4.37 -3.41 -38.81
N SER A 486 -4.62 -4.06 -39.94
CA SER A 486 -5.25 -3.44 -41.14
C SER A 486 -6.68 -2.98 -40.83
N SER A 487 -7.47 -3.81 -40.15
CA SER A 487 -8.82 -3.47 -39.76
C SER A 487 -8.83 -2.26 -38.82
N LEU A 488 -7.99 -2.26 -37.79
CA LEU A 488 -7.93 -1.17 -36.79
C LEU A 488 -7.43 0.14 -37.41
N LYS A 489 -6.41 0.09 -38.26
CA LYS A 489 -5.85 1.27 -38.95
C LYS A 489 -6.81 1.88 -39.98
N SER A 490 -7.90 1.20 -40.35
CA SER A 490 -8.95 1.78 -41.21
C SER A 490 -9.68 2.93 -40.51
N ASN A 491 -9.65 3.02 -39.18
CA ASN A 491 -10.21 4.13 -38.41
C ASN A 491 -9.17 5.25 -38.28
N THR A 492 -9.51 6.43 -38.76
CA THR A 492 -8.63 7.63 -38.75
C THR A 492 -8.23 8.08 -37.36
N SER A 493 -8.96 7.67 -36.30
CA SER A 493 -8.61 7.95 -34.92
C SER A 493 -7.46 7.07 -34.39
N ILE A 494 -7.04 6.04 -35.14
CA ILE A 494 -5.94 5.17 -34.79
C ILE A 494 -4.72 5.55 -35.65
N LYS A 495 -3.63 5.89 -34.97
CA LYS A 495 -2.39 6.26 -35.64
C LYS A 495 -1.57 5.03 -36.04
N ASP A 496 -1.39 4.12 -35.10
CA ASP A 496 -0.62 2.88 -35.34
C ASP A 496 -0.97 1.81 -34.28
N VAL A 497 -0.57 0.56 -34.55
CA VAL A 497 -0.76 -0.59 -33.67
C VAL A 497 0.50 -1.46 -33.65
N THR A 498 0.74 -2.13 -32.50
CA THR A 498 1.84 -3.09 -32.36
C THR A 498 1.47 -4.15 -31.32
N TRP A 499 2.26 -5.21 -31.26
CA TRP A 499 2.01 -6.36 -30.40
C TRP A 499 3.21 -6.65 -29.51
N ALA A 500 2.92 -7.14 -28.28
CA ALA A 500 3.96 -7.58 -27.36
C ALA A 500 3.43 -8.68 -26.42
N ASP A 501 4.33 -9.27 -25.64
CA ASP A 501 4.03 -10.32 -24.69
C ASP A 501 3.74 -9.73 -23.29
N GLY A 502 2.48 -9.38 -23.04
CA GLY A 502 2.06 -8.78 -21.79
C GLY A 502 2.31 -7.26 -21.69
N ASP A 503 2.22 -6.73 -20.49
CA ASP A 503 2.41 -5.30 -20.20
C ASP A 503 3.89 -4.90 -20.30
N LEU A 504 4.21 -3.80 -20.97
CA LEU A 504 5.59 -3.28 -21.01
C LEU A 504 6.05 -2.87 -19.62
N VAL A 505 5.18 -2.27 -18.81
CA VAL A 505 5.47 -1.94 -17.41
C VAL A 505 4.79 -2.95 -16.50
N SER A 506 5.59 -3.80 -15.87
CA SER A 506 5.11 -4.82 -14.94
C SER A 506 6.21 -5.19 -13.95
N SER A 507 5.82 -5.46 -12.73
CA SER A 507 6.70 -5.99 -11.69
C SER A 507 7.14 -7.43 -11.97
N TRP A 508 6.34 -8.18 -12.75
CA TRP A 508 6.64 -9.55 -13.14
C TRP A 508 7.04 -9.60 -14.61
N ARG A 509 8.13 -10.33 -14.91
CA ARG A 509 8.69 -10.48 -16.25
C ARG A 509 9.27 -11.87 -16.46
N MET A 510 9.22 -12.34 -17.69
CA MET A 510 9.86 -13.57 -18.08
C MET A 510 11.38 -13.37 -18.12
N GLY A 511 12.08 -14.10 -17.27
CA GLY A 511 13.54 -14.15 -17.30
C GLY A 511 14.05 -15.27 -18.18
N TRP A 512 15.09 -15.02 -18.96
CA TRP A 512 15.77 -16.02 -19.77
C TRP A 512 17.21 -16.18 -19.32
N GLY A 513 17.65 -17.46 -19.22
CA GLY A 513 19.05 -17.86 -19.15
C GLY A 513 19.50 -18.33 -20.53
N ARG A 514 20.62 -17.87 -21.01
CA ARG A 514 21.23 -18.28 -22.26
C ARG A 514 22.74 -18.41 -22.08
N GLN A 515 23.38 -19.24 -22.92
CA GLN A 515 24.82 -19.36 -22.94
C GLN A 515 25.43 -18.28 -23.84
N PHE A 516 26.54 -17.71 -23.39
CA PHE A 516 27.31 -16.73 -24.14
C PHE A 516 28.80 -16.87 -23.78
N LYS A 517 29.61 -17.29 -24.75
CA LYS A 517 31.06 -17.55 -24.60
C LYS A 517 31.38 -18.49 -23.43
N GLY A 518 30.55 -19.53 -23.24
CA GLY A 518 30.72 -20.52 -22.16
C GLY A 518 30.19 -20.08 -20.80
N GLU A 519 29.70 -18.86 -20.65
CA GLU A 519 29.08 -18.38 -19.40
C GLU A 519 27.55 -18.24 -19.57
N GLN A 520 26.79 -18.56 -18.52
CA GLN A 520 25.35 -18.34 -18.55
C GLN A 520 25.02 -16.90 -18.23
N ILE A 521 24.41 -16.19 -19.14
CA ILE A 521 23.87 -14.85 -18.95
C ILE A 521 22.37 -14.92 -18.66
N ASN A 522 21.92 -14.10 -17.71
CA ASN A 522 20.51 -14.01 -17.32
C ASN A 522 20.00 -12.60 -17.55
N PHE A 523 18.92 -12.48 -18.30
CA PHE A 523 18.30 -11.22 -18.67
C PHE A 523 16.78 -11.35 -18.75
N ILE A 524 16.08 -10.24 -18.68
CA ILE A 524 14.64 -10.19 -18.92
C ILE A 524 14.41 -10.18 -20.42
N CYS A 525 13.54 -11.06 -20.91
CA CYS A 525 13.18 -11.16 -22.31
C CYS A 525 11.73 -10.71 -22.53
N TYR A 526 11.53 -9.86 -23.53
CA TYR A 526 10.23 -9.32 -23.89
C TYR A 526 9.95 -9.49 -25.38
N PRO A 527 9.20 -10.54 -25.75
CA PRO A 527 8.81 -10.77 -27.12
C PRO A 527 7.92 -9.67 -27.67
N VAL A 528 8.21 -9.21 -28.89
CA VAL A 528 7.54 -8.08 -29.54
C VAL A 528 7.36 -8.31 -31.04
N SER A 529 6.48 -7.53 -31.67
CA SER A 529 6.43 -7.41 -33.13
C SER A 529 7.51 -6.46 -33.65
N TRP A 530 7.87 -6.59 -34.93
CA TRP A 530 8.97 -5.86 -35.54
C TRP A 530 8.90 -4.34 -35.44
N ASN A 531 7.71 -3.75 -35.38
CA ASN A 531 7.51 -2.30 -35.29
C ASN A 531 7.46 -1.74 -33.86
N PHE A 532 7.68 -2.59 -32.82
CA PHE A 532 7.42 -2.23 -31.42
C PHE A 532 8.31 -1.10 -30.91
N LEU A 533 9.65 -1.16 -31.12
CA LEU A 533 10.57 -0.17 -30.58
C LEU A 533 10.30 1.21 -31.21
N LYS A 534 10.14 1.24 -32.54
CA LYS A 534 9.75 2.45 -33.27
C LYS A 534 8.40 3.00 -32.83
N PHE A 535 7.42 2.14 -32.61
CA PHE A 535 6.09 2.50 -32.12
C PHE A 535 6.16 3.11 -30.71
N MET A 536 6.97 2.56 -29.81
CA MET A 536 7.16 3.06 -28.44
C MET A 536 8.16 4.23 -28.37
N GLY A 537 8.87 4.55 -29.46
CA GLY A 537 9.88 5.59 -29.46
C GLY A 537 11.14 5.25 -28.67
N ILE A 538 11.46 3.97 -28.53
CA ILE A 538 12.69 3.50 -27.87
C ILE A 538 13.88 3.71 -28.81
N GLU A 539 14.87 4.44 -28.33
CA GLU A 539 16.05 4.86 -29.12
C GLU A 539 17.04 3.68 -29.27
N ILE A 540 17.41 3.38 -30.52
CA ILE A 540 18.51 2.47 -30.84
C ILE A 540 19.82 3.22 -30.74
N THR A 541 20.76 2.71 -29.93
CA THR A 541 22.06 3.33 -29.70
C THR A 541 23.14 2.79 -30.61
N GLU A 542 23.02 1.53 -31.06
CA GLU A 542 23.97 0.88 -31.99
C GLU A 542 23.26 -0.25 -32.74
N GLY A 543 23.69 -0.50 -33.97
CA GLY A 543 23.06 -1.50 -34.85
C GLY A 543 21.81 -0.99 -35.54
N ARG A 544 20.78 -1.82 -35.66
CA ARG A 544 19.50 -1.51 -36.32
C ARG A 544 18.30 -1.88 -35.46
N ASP A 545 17.17 -1.25 -35.76
CA ASP A 545 15.86 -1.69 -35.25
C ASP A 545 15.39 -2.98 -35.95
N PHE A 546 14.39 -3.61 -35.41
CA PHE A 546 13.73 -4.75 -36.05
C PHE A 546 13.06 -4.34 -37.34
N THR A 547 12.97 -5.30 -38.25
CA THR A 547 12.33 -5.18 -39.57
C THR A 547 11.29 -6.28 -39.74
N GLU A 548 10.37 -6.12 -40.67
CA GLU A 548 9.33 -7.11 -40.96
C GLU A 548 9.93 -8.47 -41.37
N SER A 549 11.09 -8.47 -42.04
CA SER A 549 11.82 -9.68 -42.40
C SER A 549 12.32 -10.48 -41.18
N ASP A 550 12.47 -9.87 -40.04
CA ASP A 550 12.93 -10.56 -38.83
C ASP A 550 11.83 -11.47 -38.24
N GLU A 551 10.55 -11.23 -38.55
CA GLU A 551 9.43 -12.11 -38.15
C GLU A 551 9.44 -13.48 -38.84
N VAL A 552 10.20 -13.61 -39.92
CA VAL A 552 10.35 -14.86 -40.66
C VAL A 552 11.77 -15.45 -40.59
N CYS A 553 12.64 -14.93 -39.72
CA CYS A 553 13.95 -15.52 -39.46
C CYS A 553 13.83 -16.90 -38.78
N GLU A 554 14.84 -17.74 -38.85
CA GLU A 554 14.77 -19.11 -38.35
C GLU A 554 14.91 -19.17 -36.83
N ASN A 555 15.87 -18.42 -36.27
CA ASN A 555 16.31 -18.55 -34.88
C ASN A 555 15.94 -17.36 -33.99
N GLY A 556 15.02 -16.50 -34.45
CA GLY A 556 14.70 -15.26 -33.76
C GLY A 556 15.84 -14.22 -33.78
N ILE A 557 15.65 -13.07 -33.11
CA ILE A 557 16.63 -12.00 -33.10
C ILE A 557 16.46 -11.15 -31.84
N PHE A 558 17.59 -10.68 -31.28
CA PHE A 558 17.61 -9.86 -30.06
C PHE A 558 17.95 -8.40 -30.35
N ILE A 559 17.37 -7.49 -29.53
CA ILE A 559 17.89 -6.14 -29.26
C ILE A 559 18.03 -6.01 -27.75
N PHE A 560 19.26 -5.82 -27.26
CA PHE A 560 19.55 -5.67 -25.83
C PHE A 560 19.58 -4.20 -25.41
N ASN A 561 19.31 -3.94 -24.12
CA ASN A 561 19.53 -2.60 -23.57
C ASN A 561 21.02 -2.36 -23.22
N GLU A 562 21.38 -1.07 -22.97
CA GLU A 562 22.76 -0.70 -22.62
C GLU A 562 23.27 -1.39 -21.34
N THR A 563 22.40 -1.60 -20.36
CA THR A 563 22.73 -2.30 -19.11
C THR A 563 23.15 -3.74 -19.39
N ALA A 564 22.44 -4.48 -20.25
CA ALA A 564 22.83 -5.85 -20.65
C ALA A 564 24.14 -5.84 -21.44
N ARG A 565 24.30 -4.92 -22.38
CA ARG A 565 25.52 -4.75 -23.17
C ARG A 565 26.74 -4.58 -22.27
N LYS A 566 26.67 -3.64 -21.31
CA LYS A 566 27.79 -3.36 -20.39
C LYS A 566 28.08 -4.52 -19.45
N LYS A 567 27.02 -5.15 -18.91
CA LYS A 567 27.15 -6.22 -17.95
C LYS A 567 27.77 -7.49 -18.53
N PHE A 568 27.39 -7.85 -19.76
CA PHE A 568 27.80 -9.09 -20.40
C PHE A 568 28.89 -8.88 -21.48
N GLY A 569 29.30 -7.65 -21.77
CA GLY A 569 30.29 -7.34 -22.79
C GLY A 569 29.83 -7.68 -24.20
N LEU A 570 28.53 -7.48 -24.54
CA LEU A 570 27.93 -7.85 -25.82
C LEU A 570 28.35 -6.89 -26.94
N SER A 571 28.52 -7.43 -28.15
CA SER A 571 28.76 -6.71 -29.40
C SER A 571 27.81 -7.17 -30.50
N LEU A 572 27.70 -6.46 -31.61
CA LEU A 572 26.83 -6.82 -32.76
C LEU A 572 27.29 -8.09 -33.50
N GLU A 573 28.57 -8.45 -33.37
CA GLU A 573 29.14 -9.65 -34.00
C GLU A 573 28.86 -10.92 -33.17
N ASP A 574 28.45 -10.75 -31.91
CA ASP A 574 28.20 -11.87 -30.99
C ASP A 574 26.88 -12.58 -31.32
N ARG A 575 26.85 -13.88 -30.99
CA ARG A 575 25.67 -14.74 -31.07
C ARG A 575 25.32 -15.22 -29.65
N ILE A 576 24.05 -15.33 -29.35
CA ILE A 576 23.54 -15.86 -28.09
C ILE A 576 23.11 -17.30 -28.35
N GLU A 577 23.72 -18.25 -27.64
CA GLU A 577 23.40 -19.66 -27.75
C GLU A 577 22.02 -19.96 -27.14
N GLY A 578 21.12 -20.52 -27.96
CA GLY A 578 19.82 -21.07 -27.57
C GLY A 578 19.94 -22.55 -27.21
N HIS A 579 18.82 -23.27 -27.09
CA HIS A 579 18.81 -24.73 -26.82
C HIS A 579 19.29 -25.55 -27.99
N GLN A 580 19.17 -25.08 -29.20
CA GLN A 580 19.57 -25.81 -30.43
C GLN A 580 20.31 -24.93 -31.44
N ASP A 581 20.22 -23.61 -31.35
CA ASP A 581 20.69 -22.68 -32.38
C ASP A 581 21.22 -21.36 -31.76
N GLU A 582 22.05 -20.67 -32.52
CA GLU A 582 22.58 -19.35 -32.18
C GLU A 582 21.65 -18.22 -32.64
N THR A 583 21.36 -17.26 -31.80
CA THR A 583 20.48 -16.12 -32.10
C THR A 583 21.31 -14.83 -32.30
N GLU A 584 21.02 -14.08 -33.34
CA GLU A 584 21.68 -12.81 -33.65
C GLU A 584 21.30 -11.67 -32.75
N ILE A 585 22.22 -10.70 -32.59
CA ILE A 585 21.97 -9.40 -31.99
C ILE A 585 21.83 -8.36 -33.11
N ALA A 586 20.59 -7.80 -33.30
CA ALA A 586 20.36 -6.77 -34.32
C ALA A 586 20.85 -5.40 -33.86
N GLY A 587 20.79 -5.11 -32.59
CA GLY A 587 21.16 -3.80 -32.08
C GLY A 587 21.15 -3.72 -30.57
N PHE A 588 21.49 -2.51 -30.11
CA PHE A 588 21.38 -2.12 -28.71
C PHE A 588 20.49 -0.90 -28.59
N CYS A 589 19.60 -0.89 -27.58
CA CYS A 589 18.73 0.25 -27.28
C CYS A 589 19.14 0.93 -25.97
N LYS A 590 18.74 2.18 -25.86
CA LYS A 590 18.90 2.95 -24.63
C LYS A 590 18.18 2.28 -23.47
N ASP A 591 18.71 2.43 -22.25
CA ASP A 591 18.04 1.97 -21.06
C ASP A 591 16.71 2.70 -20.87
N PHE A 592 15.68 1.95 -20.49
CA PHE A 592 14.34 2.45 -20.24
C PHE A 592 13.77 1.81 -18.97
N ASN A 593 12.82 2.48 -18.33
CA ASN A 593 12.22 2.01 -17.09
C ASN A 593 10.94 1.22 -17.37
N TYR A 594 10.99 -0.10 -17.25
CA TYR A 594 9.87 -1.00 -17.49
C TYR A 594 9.19 -1.47 -16.19
N ARG A 595 9.57 -0.94 -15.03
CA ARG A 595 9.00 -1.23 -13.72
C ARG A 595 9.05 -0.02 -12.80
N SER A 596 8.57 -0.16 -11.56
CA SER A 596 8.59 0.92 -10.57
C SER A 596 9.97 1.55 -10.45
N LEU A 597 10.04 2.88 -10.50
CA LEU A 597 11.25 3.69 -10.27
C LEU A 597 11.86 3.55 -8.86
N ALA A 598 11.26 2.72 -8.01
CA ALA A 598 11.91 2.28 -6.77
C ALA A 598 13.04 1.28 -7.04
N MET A 599 13.08 0.68 -8.24
CA MET A 599 14.07 -0.31 -8.68
C MET A 599 14.92 0.26 -9.82
N GLY A 600 16.16 -0.20 -9.94
CA GLY A 600 17.03 0.14 -11.07
C GLY A 600 16.67 -0.61 -12.34
N VAL A 601 17.35 -0.31 -13.45
CA VAL A 601 17.24 -1.02 -14.74
C VAL A 601 18.10 -2.28 -14.70
N ASP A 602 17.51 -3.42 -15.06
CA ASP A 602 18.22 -4.69 -15.19
C ASP A 602 18.60 -4.97 -16.67
N PRO A 603 19.45 -5.97 -16.93
CA PRO A 603 19.66 -6.50 -18.26
C PRO A 603 18.35 -6.91 -18.91
N PHE A 604 18.06 -6.37 -20.08
CA PHE A 604 16.80 -6.54 -20.79
C PHE A 604 17.03 -6.76 -22.29
N ALA A 605 16.22 -7.63 -22.89
CA ALA A 605 16.21 -7.88 -24.32
C ALA A 605 14.80 -7.83 -24.88
N PHE A 606 14.62 -7.14 -25.98
CA PHE A 606 13.50 -7.33 -26.88
C PHE A 606 13.82 -8.49 -27.80
N TYR A 607 12.79 -9.28 -28.15
CA TYR A 607 12.98 -10.49 -28.92
C TYR A 607 11.87 -10.69 -29.95
N ILE A 608 12.26 -11.08 -31.15
CA ILE A 608 11.34 -11.59 -32.19
C ILE A 608 11.51 -13.10 -32.29
N PHE A 609 10.41 -13.85 -32.21
CA PHE A 609 10.45 -15.32 -32.28
C PHE A 609 10.91 -15.88 -33.64
N GLY A 610 10.69 -15.17 -34.76
CA GLY A 610 10.85 -15.71 -36.09
C GLY A 610 9.71 -16.65 -36.47
N LYS A 611 10.02 -17.62 -37.36
CA LYS A 611 9.03 -18.55 -37.99
C LYS A 611 8.32 -19.47 -37.01
N ASN A 612 8.95 -19.82 -35.88
CA ASN A 612 8.49 -20.86 -34.97
C ASN A 612 8.20 -20.32 -33.58
N PRO A 613 7.16 -19.46 -33.40
CA PRO A 613 6.81 -18.96 -32.07
C PRO A 613 6.24 -20.11 -31.23
N TRP A 614 6.86 -20.36 -30.07
CA TRP A 614 6.36 -21.36 -29.12
C TRP A 614 5.17 -20.84 -28.28
N ARG A 615 4.87 -19.53 -28.37
CA ARG A 615 3.67 -18.89 -27.79
C ARG A 615 3.21 -17.71 -28.63
N ALA A 616 1.92 -17.40 -28.55
CA ALA A 616 1.36 -16.24 -29.22
C ALA A 616 1.69 -14.97 -28.42
N ILE A 617 2.02 -13.89 -29.12
CA ILE A 617 2.14 -12.54 -28.55
C ILE A 617 0.73 -11.94 -28.56
N SER A 618 0.11 -11.79 -27.37
CA SER A 618 -1.33 -11.53 -27.24
C SER A 618 -1.71 -10.13 -26.76
N THR A 619 -0.75 -9.28 -26.42
CA THR A 619 -1.06 -7.91 -25.99
C THR A 619 -0.96 -6.95 -27.17
N LEU A 620 -2.08 -6.33 -27.50
CA LEU A 620 -2.20 -5.33 -28.56
C LEU A 620 -2.11 -3.93 -27.97
N TYR A 621 -1.18 -3.13 -28.49
CA TYR A 621 -1.03 -1.72 -28.19
C TYR A 621 -1.55 -0.88 -29.34
N ILE A 622 -2.37 0.13 -29.04
CA ILE A 622 -3.04 0.99 -30.02
C ILE A 622 -2.72 2.44 -29.70
N ARG A 623 -2.06 3.13 -30.61
CA ARG A 623 -1.80 4.57 -30.47
C ARG A 623 -2.91 5.34 -31.15
N THR A 624 -3.59 6.19 -30.37
CA THR A 624 -4.70 7.01 -30.88
C THR A 624 -4.23 8.38 -31.33
N GLN A 625 -5.02 9.02 -32.19
CA GLN A 625 -4.79 10.42 -32.58
C GLN A 625 -5.22 11.36 -31.43
N PRO A 626 -4.46 12.45 -31.17
CA PRO A 626 -4.89 13.46 -30.20
C PRO A 626 -6.26 14.04 -30.54
N GLY A 627 -7.13 14.16 -29.53
CA GLY A 627 -8.48 14.73 -29.71
C GLY A 627 -9.54 13.74 -30.20
N SER A 628 -9.22 12.45 -30.33
CA SER A 628 -10.20 11.41 -30.66
C SER A 628 -11.24 11.22 -29.54
N ASP A 629 -12.50 10.88 -29.94
CA ASP A 629 -13.52 10.45 -28.99
C ASP A 629 -13.21 9.04 -28.49
N ILE A 630 -12.53 8.96 -27.37
CA ILE A 630 -12.03 7.68 -26.81
C ILE A 630 -13.16 6.71 -26.45
N PRO A 631 -14.26 7.12 -25.79
CA PRO A 631 -15.38 6.22 -25.51
C PRO A 631 -15.99 5.59 -26.79
N ALA A 632 -16.19 6.38 -27.83
CA ALA A 632 -16.69 5.89 -29.10
C ALA A 632 -15.67 4.97 -29.80
N LEU A 633 -14.39 5.32 -29.72
CA LEU A 633 -13.31 4.52 -30.29
C LEU A 633 -13.17 3.16 -29.58
N ILE A 634 -13.23 3.11 -28.26
CA ILE A 634 -13.20 1.85 -27.50
C ILE A 634 -14.37 0.94 -27.89
N LYS A 635 -15.57 1.50 -28.00
CA LYS A 635 -16.75 0.73 -28.45
C LYS A 635 -16.54 0.16 -29.85
N TRP A 636 -15.99 0.95 -30.76
CA TRP A 636 -15.69 0.51 -32.11
C TRP A 636 -14.59 -0.57 -32.14
N ILE A 637 -13.51 -0.42 -31.37
CA ILE A 637 -12.45 -1.44 -31.26
C ILE A 637 -13.04 -2.77 -30.75
N ARG A 638 -13.89 -2.71 -29.71
CA ARG A 638 -14.57 -3.89 -29.18
C ARG A 638 -15.38 -4.62 -30.25
N SER A 639 -16.16 -3.90 -31.04
CA SER A 639 -16.95 -4.50 -32.14
C SER A 639 -16.04 -5.15 -33.22
N GLN A 640 -14.87 -4.54 -33.54
CA GLN A 640 -13.93 -5.12 -34.48
C GLN A 640 -13.29 -6.42 -33.95
N LEU A 641 -12.88 -6.41 -32.65
CA LEU A 641 -12.30 -7.59 -32.01
C LEU A 641 -13.30 -8.74 -31.88
N SER A 642 -14.54 -8.46 -31.53
CA SER A 642 -15.62 -9.46 -31.50
C SER A 642 -16.01 -9.96 -32.89
N ALA A 643 -15.87 -9.15 -33.94
CA ALA A 643 -16.06 -9.62 -35.31
C ALA A 643 -14.95 -10.63 -35.74
N LEU A 644 -13.72 -10.42 -35.25
CA LEU A 644 -12.59 -11.34 -35.48
C LEU A 644 -12.70 -12.62 -34.65
N ASP A 645 -13.18 -12.48 -33.40
CA ASP A 645 -13.43 -13.61 -32.50
C ASP A 645 -14.83 -13.55 -31.90
N PRO A 646 -15.85 -14.08 -32.56
CA PRO A 646 -17.24 -14.07 -32.08
C PRO A 646 -17.47 -14.88 -30.79
N SER A 647 -16.49 -15.65 -30.33
CA SER A 647 -16.59 -16.38 -29.05
C SER A 647 -16.48 -15.45 -27.83
N ILE A 648 -15.97 -14.22 -28.01
CA ILE A 648 -15.81 -13.23 -26.95
C ILE A 648 -16.79 -12.05 -27.23
N PRO A 649 -17.78 -11.83 -26.34
CA PRO A 649 -18.70 -10.69 -26.41
C PRO A 649 -17.97 -9.34 -26.34
N GLU A 650 -18.58 -8.29 -26.95
CA GLU A 650 -17.96 -6.96 -27.00
C GLU A 650 -17.60 -6.38 -25.61
N ASP A 651 -18.43 -6.62 -24.61
CA ASP A 651 -18.24 -6.11 -23.25
C ASP A 651 -17.12 -6.81 -22.46
N GLN A 652 -16.70 -7.98 -22.89
CA GLN A 652 -15.62 -8.73 -22.26
C GLN A 652 -14.22 -8.28 -22.71
N TRP A 653 -14.09 -7.54 -23.82
CA TRP A 653 -12.81 -6.98 -24.24
C TRP A 653 -12.40 -5.84 -23.29
N ASN A 654 -11.42 -6.11 -22.42
CA ASN A 654 -10.89 -5.12 -21.48
C ASN A 654 -9.87 -4.21 -22.18
N ILE A 655 -10.33 -3.04 -22.63
CA ILE A 655 -9.48 -2.01 -23.25
C ILE A 655 -9.28 -0.89 -22.25
N SER A 656 -8.05 -0.56 -21.95
CA SER A 656 -7.69 0.46 -20.97
C SER A 656 -6.52 1.33 -21.45
N PHE A 657 -6.39 2.51 -20.89
CA PHE A 657 -5.20 3.32 -21.11
C PHE A 657 -3.98 2.69 -20.46
N PHE A 658 -2.85 2.80 -21.14
CA PHE A 658 -1.55 2.37 -20.61
C PHE A 658 -1.23 3.04 -19.27
N ASP A 659 -1.52 4.35 -19.13
CA ASP A 659 -1.31 5.08 -17.89
C ASP A 659 -2.13 4.52 -16.71
N SER A 660 -3.27 3.86 -16.95
CA SER A 660 -4.05 3.21 -15.89
C SER A 660 -3.37 1.94 -15.37
N HIS A 661 -2.66 1.20 -16.21
CA HIS A 661 -1.80 0.08 -15.80
C HIS A 661 -0.61 0.56 -15.00
N LEU A 662 0.07 1.59 -15.49
CA LEU A 662 1.17 2.24 -14.76
C LEU A 662 0.71 2.74 -13.37
N ASP A 663 -0.46 3.39 -13.29
CA ASP A 663 -1.02 3.86 -12.01
C ASP A 663 -1.39 2.69 -11.07
N SER A 664 -1.70 1.50 -11.59
CA SER A 664 -1.94 0.30 -10.79
C SER A 664 -0.65 -0.27 -10.20
N GLU A 665 0.46 -0.24 -10.92
CA GLU A 665 1.79 -0.65 -10.42
C GLU A 665 2.26 0.25 -9.25
N TYR A 666 1.92 1.55 -9.29
CA TYR A 666 2.15 2.48 -8.17
C TYR A 666 0.98 2.56 -7.17
N GLY A 667 0.05 1.62 -7.23
CA GLY A 667 -1.19 1.65 -6.44
C GLY A 667 -0.93 1.66 -4.93
N GLN A 668 0.10 0.96 -4.46
CA GLN A 668 0.44 0.90 -3.04
C GLN A 668 1.05 2.21 -2.53
N GLU A 669 1.98 2.80 -3.29
CA GLU A 669 2.57 4.10 -2.99
C GLU A 669 1.51 5.20 -3.01
N ARG A 670 0.57 5.13 -3.96
CA ARG A 670 -0.57 6.06 -4.05
C ARG A 670 -1.46 5.98 -2.82
N LYS A 671 -1.83 4.79 -2.38
CA LYS A 671 -2.66 4.59 -1.19
C LYS A 671 -1.94 5.13 0.05
N THR A 672 -0.68 4.77 0.26
CA THR A 672 0.15 5.23 1.38
C THR A 672 0.26 6.75 1.40
N SER A 673 0.57 7.38 0.27
CA SER A 673 0.67 8.85 0.16
C SER A 673 -0.65 9.55 0.50
N ARG A 674 -1.80 9.04 0.00
CA ARG A 674 -3.12 9.58 0.30
C ARG A 674 -3.49 9.45 1.78
N ILE A 675 -3.15 8.33 2.41
CA ILE A 675 -3.37 8.10 3.84
C ILE A 675 -2.55 9.09 4.66
N ILE A 676 -1.26 9.25 4.37
CA ILE A 676 -0.39 10.21 5.04
C ILE A 676 -0.94 11.63 4.91
N LEU A 677 -1.37 12.03 3.71
CA LEU A 677 -1.95 13.34 3.46
C LEU A 677 -3.25 13.55 4.26
N LEU A 678 -4.15 12.58 4.25
CA LEU A 678 -5.42 12.63 5.00
C LEU A 678 -5.18 12.86 6.48
N PHE A 679 -4.29 12.08 7.10
CA PHE A 679 -4.01 12.19 8.53
C PHE A 679 -3.16 13.43 8.87
N THR A 680 -2.35 13.91 7.94
CA THR A 680 -1.67 15.21 8.09
C THR A 680 -2.69 16.35 8.13
N ILE A 681 -3.65 16.38 7.22
CA ILE A 681 -4.74 17.37 7.22
C ILE A 681 -5.53 17.29 8.53
N LEU A 682 -5.84 16.09 8.98
CA LEU A 682 -6.53 15.88 10.25
C LEU A 682 -5.73 16.40 11.44
N ALA A 683 -4.43 16.13 11.51
CA ALA A 683 -3.54 16.63 12.55
C ALA A 683 -3.50 18.17 12.57
N ILE A 684 -3.49 18.80 11.40
CA ILE A 684 -3.56 20.26 11.26
C ILE A 684 -4.89 20.79 11.81
N ILE A 685 -6.02 20.18 11.42
CA ILE A 685 -7.36 20.60 11.91
C ILE A 685 -7.42 20.48 13.43
N ILE A 686 -6.95 19.38 14.01
CA ILE A 686 -6.93 19.18 15.45
C ILE A 686 -6.03 20.23 16.12
N SER A 687 -4.86 20.53 15.53
CA SER A 687 -3.93 21.55 16.00
C SER A 687 -4.60 22.94 16.04
N LEU A 688 -5.30 23.30 14.96
CA LEU A 688 -6.00 24.58 14.85
C LEU A 688 -7.15 24.72 15.85
N MET A 689 -7.87 23.62 16.13
CA MET A 689 -8.89 23.62 17.20
C MET A 689 -8.28 23.96 18.57
N GLY A 690 -7.06 23.49 18.82
CA GLY A 690 -6.33 23.82 20.05
C GLY A 690 -5.93 25.27 20.14
N VAL A 691 -5.36 25.82 19.05
CA VAL A 691 -5.00 27.23 18.96
C VAL A 691 -6.25 28.12 19.11
N PHE A 692 -7.34 27.77 18.42
CA PHE A 692 -8.61 28.48 18.48
C PHE A 692 -9.15 28.55 19.94
N GLY A 693 -9.19 27.41 20.63
CA GLY A 693 -9.63 27.32 22.03
C GLY A 693 -8.77 28.18 22.94
N LEU A 694 -7.46 28.18 22.74
CA LEU A 694 -6.53 28.97 23.52
C LEU A 694 -6.70 30.47 23.29
N VAL A 695 -6.82 30.93 22.04
CA VAL A 695 -7.01 32.34 21.68
C VAL A 695 -8.31 32.85 22.27
N MET A 696 -9.37 32.04 22.18
CA MET A 696 -10.67 32.36 22.75
C MET A 696 -10.57 32.63 24.25
N PHE A 697 -9.83 31.78 24.96
CA PHE A 697 -9.60 31.97 26.40
C PHE A 697 -8.70 33.17 26.70
N GLU A 698 -7.58 33.35 25.95
CA GLU A 698 -6.67 34.47 26.21
C GLU A 698 -7.33 35.82 25.93
N ALA A 699 -8.21 35.89 24.94
CA ALA A 699 -9.04 37.07 24.66
C ALA A 699 -10.01 37.40 25.81
N GLU A 700 -10.70 36.38 26.34
CA GLU A 700 -11.61 36.57 27.49
C GLU A 700 -10.85 36.94 28.75
N TYR A 701 -9.70 36.31 29.03
CA TYR A 701 -8.86 36.62 30.18
C TYR A 701 -8.30 38.04 30.14
N ARG A 702 -7.94 38.55 28.96
CA ARG A 702 -7.42 39.91 28.80
C ARG A 702 -8.50 40.96 28.52
N ARG A 703 -9.79 40.62 28.68
CA ARG A 703 -10.91 41.51 28.36
C ARG A 703 -10.81 42.85 29.08
N LYS A 704 -10.43 42.89 30.36
CA LYS A 704 -10.18 44.11 31.10
C LYS A 704 -8.99 44.93 30.55
N GLU A 705 -7.87 44.24 30.24
CA GLU A 705 -6.68 44.88 29.66
C GLU A 705 -7.02 45.52 28.28
N ILE A 706 -7.79 44.80 27.45
CA ILE A 706 -8.27 45.29 26.17
C ILE A 706 -9.17 46.49 26.34
N GLY A 707 -10.11 46.45 27.32
CA GLY A 707 -10.99 47.57 27.65
C GLY A 707 -10.21 48.80 28.05
N VAL A 708 -9.24 48.68 28.97
CA VAL A 708 -8.37 49.80 29.40
C VAL A 708 -7.56 50.38 28.21
N ARG A 709 -6.99 49.52 27.36
CA ARG A 709 -6.24 49.98 26.19
C ARG A 709 -7.11 50.72 25.17
N ARG A 710 -8.35 50.23 24.95
CA ARG A 710 -9.34 50.86 24.08
C ARG A 710 -9.76 52.24 24.60
N VAL A 711 -9.99 52.39 25.92
CA VAL A 711 -10.28 53.69 26.55
C VAL A 711 -9.09 54.65 26.43
N ASN A 712 -7.86 54.16 26.43
CA ASN A 712 -6.62 54.91 26.23
C ASN A 712 -6.27 55.13 24.72
N GLY A 713 -7.18 54.87 23.80
CA GLY A 713 -7.06 55.21 22.39
C GLY A 713 -6.45 54.14 21.47
N ALA A 714 -6.23 52.90 21.94
CA ALA A 714 -5.74 51.82 21.09
C ALA A 714 -6.79 51.42 20.05
N ASN A 715 -6.32 51.31 18.80
CA ASN A 715 -7.10 50.87 17.63
C ASN A 715 -7.31 49.33 17.65
N VAL A 716 -8.31 48.86 16.89
CA VAL A 716 -8.55 47.41 16.70
C VAL A 716 -7.31 46.72 16.17
N VAL A 717 -6.59 47.37 15.25
CA VAL A 717 -5.34 46.82 14.65
C VAL A 717 -4.25 46.60 15.71
N ASP A 718 -4.12 47.51 16.69
CA ASP A 718 -3.13 47.40 17.77
C ASP A 718 -3.39 46.16 18.65
N ILE A 719 -4.65 45.89 18.91
CA ILE A 719 -5.07 44.73 19.70
C ILE A 719 -4.83 43.42 18.90
N LEU A 720 -5.20 43.42 17.60
CA LEU A 720 -4.99 42.26 16.74
C LEU A 720 -3.51 41.97 16.54
N SER A 721 -2.68 43.01 16.35
CA SER A 721 -1.23 42.85 16.21
C SER A 721 -0.58 42.27 17.48
N MET A 722 -1.02 42.71 18.66
CA MET A 722 -0.54 42.16 19.94
C MET A 722 -0.79 40.66 20.07
N PHE A 723 -1.97 40.17 19.65
CA PHE A 723 -2.25 38.72 19.66
C PHE A 723 -1.45 38.00 18.59
N ASN A 724 -1.48 38.48 17.34
CA ASN A 724 -0.81 37.84 16.23
C ASN A 724 0.71 37.76 16.40
N ALA A 725 1.38 38.83 16.85
CA ALA A 725 2.83 38.87 17.04
C ALA A 725 3.34 37.75 17.97
N LYS A 726 2.59 37.43 19.01
CA LYS A 726 2.93 36.34 19.94
C LYS A 726 2.93 34.97 19.22
N PHE A 727 1.86 34.68 18.47
CA PHE A 727 1.75 33.38 17.76
C PHE A 727 2.73 33.28 16.60
N VAL A 728 2.90 34.38 15.82
CA VAL A 728 3.89 34.45 14.73
C VAL A 728 5.31 34.15 15.26
N LYS A 729 5.72 34.79 16.37
CA LYS A 729 7.02 34.54 16.99
C LYS A 729 7.15 33.08 17.42
N THR A 730 6.09 32.48 18.01
CA THR A 730 6.11 31.08 18.39
C THR A 730 6.26 30.16 17.19
N VAL A 731 5.51 30.39 16.12
CA VAL A 731 5.60 29.60 14.86
C VAL A 731 7.00 29.68 14.27
N LEU A 732 7.61 30.90 14.20
CA LEU A 732 8.97 31.07 13.67
C LEU A 732 10.02 30.31 14.49
N VAL A 733 9.95 30.36 15.82
CA VAL A 733 10.86 29.57 16.69
C VAL A 733 10.66 28.07 16.49
N CYS A 734 9.42 27.62 16.38
CA CYS A 734 9.09 26.21 16.15
C CYS A 734 9.55 25.74 14.76
N PHE A 735 9.49 26.60 13.76
CA PHE A 735 9.98 26.32 12.42
C PHE A 735 11.48 26.05 12.37
N VAL A 736 12.29 26.80 13.13
CA VAL A 736 13.75 26.59 13.24
C VAL A 736 14.07 25.19 13.77
N ILE A 737 13.20 24.60 14.60
CA ILE A 737 13.34 23.23 15.11
C ILE A 737 12.77 22.21 14.12
N ALA A 738 11.57 22.49 13.58
CA ALA A 738 10.85 21.58 12.71
C ALA A 738 11.54 21.37 11.34
N ALA A 739 12.13 22.43 10.77
CA ALA A 739 12.71 22.35 9.43
C ALA A 739 13.90 21.37 9.33
N PRO A 740 14.93 21.40 10.21
CA PRO A 740 16.02 20.41 10.16
C PRO A 740 15.54 18.97 10.40
N LEU A 741 14.63 18.79 11.35
CA LEU A 741 14.07 17.46 11.66
C LEU A 741 13.32 16.90 10.45
N SER A 742 12.49 17.72 9.82
CA SER A 742 11.70 17.31 8.64
C SER A 742 12.58 17.09 7.42
N TRP A 743 13.64 17.88 7.25
CA TRP A 743 14.64 17.65 6.22
C TRP A 743 15.29 16.26 6.37
N TYR A 744 15.71 15.93 7.58
CA TYR A 744 16.32 14.63 7.87
C TYR A 744 15.36 13.46 7.60
N LEU A 745 14.12 13.55 8.10
CA LEU A 745 13.11 12.51 7.89
C LEU A 745 12.73 12.35 6.41
N SER A 746 12.57 13.46 5.69
CA SER A 746 12.27 13.44 4.26
C SER A 746 13.44 12.90 3.44
N SER A 747 14.67 13.25 3.77
CA SER A 747 15.88 12.69 3.15
C SER A 747 15.96 11.18 3.32
N LEU A 748 15.72 10.70 4.54
CA LEU A 748 15.68 9.26 4.84
C LEU A 748 14.59 8.52 4.06
N TYR A 749 13.42 9.14 3.87
CA TYR A 749 12.34 8.55 3.07
C TYR A 749 12.71 8.50 1.59
N ILE A 750 13.19 9.61 1.03
CA ILE A 750 13.51 9.76 -0.40
C ILE A 750 14.70 8.87 -0.79
N SER A 751 15.67 8.65 0.07
CA SER A 751 16.84 7.77 -0.19
C SER A 751 16.49 6.29 -0.37
N ASN A 752 15.26 5.86 -0.06
CA ASN A 752 14.81 4.49 -0.32
C ASN A 752 14.42 4.23 -1.79
N PHE A 753 14.39 5.25 -2.63
CA PHE A 753 14.03 5.12 -4.05
C PHE A 753 15.30 5.12 -4.91
N ALA A 754 15.33 4.32 -5.98
CA ALA A 754 16.44 4.31 -6.93
C ALA A 754 16.56 5.66 -7.68
N TYR A 755 15.42 6.35 -7.87
CA TYR A 755 15.36 7.68 -8.47
C TYR A 755 14.83 8.70 -7.44
N PRO A 756 15.70 9.20 -6.55
CA PRO A 756 15.33 10.15 -5.52
C PRO A 756 15.08 11.54 -6.10
N MET A 757 13.97 12.16 -5.73
CA MET A 757 13.69 13.56 -6.07
C MET A 757 14.64 14.50 -5.30
N PRO A 758 15.15 15.58 -5.91
CA PRO A 758 15.93 16.57 -5.18
C PRO A 758 15.08 17.28 -4.12
N ILE A 759 15.68 17.52 -2.95
CA ILE A 759 15.00 18.21 -1.84
C ILE A 759 14.95 19.71 -2.16
N HIS A 760 13.75 20.24 -2.36
CA HIS A 760 13.51 21.64 -2.72
C HIS A 760 13.30 22.50 -1.47
N TRP A 761 14.12 23.54 -1.30
CA TRP A 761 14.06 24.48 -0.17
C TRP A 761 12.73 25.26 -0.07
N TRP A 762 12.09 25.55 -1.21
CA TRP A 762 10.83 26.29 -1.24
C TRP A 762 9.66 25.58 -0.55
N VAL A 763 9.72 24.25 -0.41
CA VAL A 763 8.70 23.47 0.32
C VAL A 763 8.65 23.88 1.79
N PHE A 764 9.81 24.16 2.39
CA PHE A 764 9.90 24.62 3.77
C PHE A 764 9.28 26.02 3.94
N VAL A 765 9.54 26.92 2.99
CA VAL A 765 8.96 28.27 2.99
C VAL A 765 7.45 28.21 2.80
N LEU A 766 6.96 27.37 1.89
CA LEU A 766 5.53 27.17 1.65
C LEU A 766 4.83 26.61 2.89
N ALA A 767 5.42 25.62 3.56
CA ALA A 767 4.89 25.07 4.81
C ALA A 767 4.82 26.12 5.92
N LEU A 768 5.87 26.92 6.09
CA LEU A 768 5.88 28.04 7.02
C LEU A 768 4.79 29.07 6.70
N ALA A 769 4.69 29.48 5.43
CA ALA A 769 3.68 30.43 4.98
C ALA A 769 2.26 29.92 5.21
N ALA A 770 2.00 28.64 4.90
CA ALA A 770 0.71 28.01 5.13
C ALA A 770 0.32 28.01 6.62
N VAL A 771 1.22 27.59 7.52
CA VAL A 771 0.98 27.58 8.96
C VAL A 771 0.80 28.97 9.50
N LEU A 772 1.60 29.94 9.06
CA LEU A 772 1.45 31.35 9.46
C LEU A 772 0.10 31.91 8.99
N LEU A 773 -0.25 31.72 7.73
CA LEU A 773 -1.51 32.22 7.17
C LEU A 773 -2.71 31.69 7.94
N VAL A 774 -2.76 30.37 8.16
CA VAL A 774 -3.88 29.75 8.86
C VAL A 774 -3.90 30.16 10.33
N THR A 775 -2.75 30.21 11.01
CA THR A 775 -2.65 30.63 12.42
C THR A 775 -3.09 32.09 12.58
N VAL A 776 -2.57 32.99 11.74
CA VAL A 776 -2.96 34.43 11.77
C VAL A 776 -4.45 34.59 11.48
N SER A 777 -4.98 33.87 10.51
CA SER A 777 -6.42 33.91 10.18
C SER A 777 -7.28 33.50 11.38
N VAL A 778 -6.96 32.36 12.01
CA VAL A 778 -7.70 31.85 13.18
C VAL A 778 -7.59 32.81 14.38
N VAL A 779 -6.39 33.32 14.65
CA VAL A 779 -6.14 34.27 15.76
C VAL A 779 -6.88 35.58 15.51
N THR A 780 -6.81 36.12 14.30
CA THR A 780 -7.45 37.38 13.92
C THR A 780 -8.97 37.25 14.00
N LEU A 781 -9.58 36.22 13.38
CA LEU A 781 -11.02 36.00 13.42
C LEU A 781 -11.57 35.95 14.86
N ARG A 782 -10.82 35.35 15.74
CA ARG A 782 -11.24 35.18 17.15
C ARG A 782 -10.96 36.40 18.01
N SER A 783 -9.82 37.09 17.83
CA SER A 783 -9.46 38.29 18.56
C SER A 783 -10.29 39.51 18.13
N LEU A 784 -10.78 39.51 16.88
CA LEU A 784 -11.64 40.58 16.37
C LEU A 784 -12.92 40.74 17.20
N SER A 785 -13.55 39.62 17.58
CA SER A 785 -14.76 39.65 18.46
C SER A 785 -14.47 40.31 19.80
N ALA A 786 -13.28 40.10 20.37
CA ALA A 786 -12.87 40.71 21.64
C ALA A 786 -12.45 42.20 21.46
N ALA A 787 -11.82 42.52 20.33
CA ALA A 787 -11.40 43.89 19.99
C ALA A 787 -12.59 44.83 19.68
N LEU A 788 -13.70 44.28 19.19
CA LEU A 788 -14.93 45.00 18.87
C LEU A 788 -15.90 45.07 20.07
N SER A 789 -15.63 44.39 21.19
CA SER A 789 -16.51 44.46 22.39
C SER A 789 -16.54 45.86 22.99
N ASP A 790 -17.72 46.26 23.55
CA ASP A 790 -17.89 47.56 24.20
C ASP A 790 -16.95 47.69 25.41
N PRO A 791 -16.09 48.76 25.45
CA PRO A 791 -15.20 48.99 26.58
C PRO A 791 -15.94 49.16 27.92
N VAL A 792 -17.16 49.73 27.89
CA VAL A 792 -17.98 49.95 29.10
C VAL A 792 -18.46 48.63 29.68
N GLU A 793 -18.93 47.69 28.85
CA GLU A 793 -19.29 46.33 29.27
C GLU A 793 -18.08 45.55 29.78
N SER A 794 -16.92 45.78 29.15
CA SER A 794 -15.67 45.09 29.52
C SER A 794 -15.12 45.49 30.89
N LEU A 795 -15.46 46.72 31.35
CA LEU A 795 -15.06 47.26 32.64
C LEU A 795 -16.11 47.00 33.74
N LYS A 796 -17.40 46.78 33.39
CA LYS A 796 -18.52 46.51 34.35
C LYS A 796 -18.61 45.06 34.83
N THR A 797 -17.89 44.12 34.24
CA THR A 797 -17.92 42.69 34.66
C THR A 797 -17.11 42.52 35.93
N GLU A 798 -17.81 42.56 37.10
CA GLU A 798 -17.32 42.02 38.36
C GLU A 798 -17.45 40.48 38.46
#